data_fcb8b54c94eedfa5c0752d1a37b4d54e
#
_entry.id   fcb8b54c94eedfa5c0752d1a37b4d54e
#
_cell.length_a   1.000
_cell.length_b   1.000
_cell.length_c   1.000
_cell.angle_alpha   90.00
_cell.angle_beta   90.00
_cell.angle_gamma   90.00
#
_symmetry.space_group_name_H-M   'P 1'
#
loop_
_entity.id
_entity.type
_entity.pdbx_description
1 polymer ?
#
loop_
_entity_poly.entity_id
_entity_poly.type
_entity_poly.pdbx_seq_one_letter_code
_entity_poly.pdbx_strand_id
1 'polypeptide(L)'
;MNLINSKWIKYKNVNLKVEKDKDSIIIDNDKNKHAFLICRKIFKKKEKDIIMNFSYKLIHGDKASVVLMNRKKEIISEIYNDSKIILENPQINYYFLAIKIEANTKIELKNFTIENKLYNEKEILENFSNDILVITPSYPSEANKYLSGFVHSRVKAYKKSGIDVDVAVVYNEYSDNLYYTFEDIRVNRISYYDLRNVLQIKKYKKILIHFFDEKYFNVLEGCDLSNSEVFLWVHGPETLYWDYPLMVNRYFEKSDKITEEQKEHFKVNDEIIKKYNNLPNIKWIFVSEWIKKRSEELIGIKFKNYEVIPNIIDLDNFEFENKDKSKMKKIFLLRRYDNISKYAVDVSVRTILELSRRNIFKELEFNIYGMGNFREELFGPIKQFSNVKFYNKFLTHKEISKVHKENGIALFPTRYDAQGVSMCEAGASGLLVISSDNEAIKEFIPFKDGNIIDTENYIKYADFIEKIVNDEKKFNNITNDTRKKLVEKTSYDATVKKEIELIKSGKNKINENVVIPELDKNPILTVIIPAYNVEQYIIKLLKTLIINNKNSKYMEILVVNDGSKDSTLNLVTEFKNKYSSSSNSILKIIDKENGGHGSTINVGIAKANGKYVRVIDGDDWVNTEDLEKLLEILKNEDSDIVVTNYSEDRYNSRNSKKIKKTLYETMNVGQKYNFDDLCLPYYGFKTWGPILATSNIKLSKLREANFKLSEKTFYVDMEFNSYYLPVINNIVYYDLDIYRYFIGRTGQSINIESLIRNVNDHEKVIENILKFLNKTKISENKKEYLYANILKPMIELHYNLTISYMNDFKKYSHFENMLKNNLSEEEYNEFKKLNKNNKFRKFIFGGKKWKK
;
A
#
# COMPACT_ATOMS: atom_id res chain seq x y z
N MET A 1 -7.71 -1.78 -29.73
CA MET A 1 -7.02 -2.16 -30.98
C MET A 1 -7.17 -3.65 -31.18
N ASN A 2 -7.76 -4.11 -32.28
CA ASN A 2 -7.92 -5.54 -32.59
C ASN A 2 -6.58 -6.10 -33.11
N LEU A 3 -6.05 -7.13 -32.46
CA LEU A 3 -4.77 -7.77 -32.80
C LEU A 3 -4.90 -8.96 -33.76
N ILE A 4 -6.11 -9.45 -34.04
CA ILE A 4 -6.35 -10.53 -35.01
C ILE A 4 -5.72 -10.17 -36.36
N ASN A 5 -5.78 -8.89 -36.73
CA ASN A 5 -5.22 -8.39 -37.98
C ASN A 5 -3.73 -8.00 -37.93
N SER A 6 -3.06 -8.24 -36.79
CA SER A 6 -1.62 -7.97 -36.65
C SER A 6 -0.77 -8.98 -37.43
N LYS A 7 0.49 -8.59 -37.71
CA LYS A 7 1.46 -9.52 -38.31
C LYS A 7 2.06 -10.41 -37.22
N TRP A 8 1.88 -11.70 -37.35
CA TRP A 8 2.37 -12.71 -36.42
C TRP A 8 3.54 -13.48 -37.02
N ILE A 9 4.49 -13.90 -36.21
CA ILE A 9 5.63 -14.73 -36.59
C ILE A 9 5.73 -15.94 -35.66
N LYS A 10 6.03 -17.07 -36.27
CA LYS A 10 6.36 -18.32 -35.57
C LYS A 10 7.72 -18.18 -34.89
N TYR A 11 7.83 -18.54 -33.64
CA TYR A 11 9.07 -18.44 -32.89
C TYR A 11 9.81 -19.77 -32.88
N LYS A 12 11.13 -19.75 -33.13
CA LYS A 12 12.03 -20.93 -33.19
C LYS A 12 11.63 -21.99 -34.22
N ASN A 13 11.31 -21.61 -35.47
CA ASN A 13 11.02 -22.53 -36.57
C ASN A 13 10.01 -23.64 -36.24
N VAL A 14 9.03 -23.35 -35.44
CA VAL A 14 7.99 -24.30 -35.07
C VAL A 14 7.01 -24.45 -36.22
N ASN A 15 6.66 -25.68 -36.58
CA ASN A 15 5.67 -26.01 -37.61
C ASN A 15 4.24 -25.79 -37.08
N LEU A 16 3.90 -24.55 -36.74
CA LEU A 16 2.52 -24.15 -36.48
C LEU A 16 1.80 -23.96 -37.81
N LYS A 17 0.62 -24.56 -37.94
CA LYS A 17 -0.30 -24.20 -39.02
C LYS A 17 -1.10 -23.01 -38.55
N VAL A 18 -1.12 -21.93 -39.32
CA VAL A 18 -1.84 -20.70 -38.98
C VAL A 18 -2.65 -20.31 -40.19
N GLU A 19 -3.97 -20.44 -40.07
CA GLU A 19 -4.95 -20.03 -41.07
C GLU A 19 -5.63 -18.76 -40.57
N LYS A 20 -5.72 -17.75 -41.42
CA LYS A 20 -6.23 -16.44 -41.04
C LYS A 20 -7.45 -16.10 -41.90
N ASP A 21 -8.57 -15.88 -41.26
CA ASP A 21 -9.76 -15.31 -41.84
C ASP A 21 -9.95 -13.84 -41.39
N LYS A 22 -10.99 -13.16 -41.91
CA LYS A 22 -11.25 -11.74 -41.66
C LYS A 22 -11.41 -11.41 -40.18
N ASP A 23 -12.04 -12.30 -39.42
CA ASP A 23 -12.43 -12.08 -38.02
C ASP A 23 -11.88 -13.14 -37.05
N SER A 24 -11.11 -14.10 -37.54
CA SER A 24 -10.53 -15.15 -36.68
C SER A 24 -9.16 -15.62 -37.16
N ILE A 25 -8.43 -16.28 -36.29
CA ILE A 25 -7.16 -16.98 -36.60
C ILE A 25 -7.26 -18.39 -36.05
N ILE A 26 -7.14 -19.38 -36.94
CA ILE A 26 -7.01 -20.78 -36.54
C ILE A 26 -5.51 -21.08 -36.35
N ILE A 27 -5.16 -21.60 -35.20
CA ILE A 27 -3.79 -21.97 -34.84
C ILE A 27 -3.78 -23.44 -34.44
N ASP A 28 -2.98 -24.22 -35.14
CA ASP A 28 -2.87 -25.65 -34.97
C ASP A 28 -1.39 -26.03 -34.66
N ASN A 29 -1.19 -26.59 -33.49
CA ASN A 29 0.08 -27.12 -33.04
C ASN A 29 0.02 -28.65 -32.94
N ASP A 30 0.37 -29.33 -34.04
CA ASP A 30 0.38 -30.78 -34.15
C ASP A 30 1.62 -31.48 -33.56
N LYS A 31 2.44 -30.76 -32.78
CA LYS A 31 3.68 -31.25 -32.21
C LYS A 31 3.56 -31.56 -30.73
N ASN A 32 4.41 -32.46 -30.24
CA ASN A 32 4.49 -32.87 -28.82
C ASN A 32 5.18 -31.84 -27.91
N LYS A 33 5.31 -30.59 -28.32
CA LYS A 33 5.89 -29.49 -27.54
C LYS A 33 5.07 -28.23 -27.74
N HIS A 34 5.00 -27.39 -26.71
CA HIS A 34 4.36 -26.08 -26.83
C HIS A 34 5.06 -25.18 -27.87
N ALA A 35 4.27 -24.33 -28.50
CA ALA A 35 4.73 -23.43 -29.55
C ALA A 35 4.30 -21.99 -29.27
N PHE A 36 5.02 -21.01 -29.86
CA PHE A 36 4.70 -19.60 -29.70
C PHE A 36 4.46 -18.93 -31.06
N LEU A 37 3.38 -18.16 -31.10
CA LEU A 37 3.08 -17.24 -32.18
C LEU A 37 3.28 -15.81 -31.67
N ILE A 38 4.34 -15.12 -32.11
CA ILE A 38 4.71 -13.80 -31.58
C ILE A 38 4.17 -12.69 -32.48
N CYS A 39 3.49 -11.70 -31.91
CA CYS A 39 3.12 -10.49 -32.63
C CYS A 39 4.36 -9.69 -33.00
N ARG A 40 4.51 -9.31 -34.28
CA ARG A 40 5.63 -8.48 -34.75
C ARG A 40 5.67 -7.09 -34.16
N LYS A 41 4.59 -6.62 -33.58
CA LYS A 41 4.50 -5.31 -32.99
C LYS A 41 5.14 -5.34 -31.61
N ILE A 42 6.07 -4.42 -31.37
CA ILE A 42 6.63 -4.15 -30.04
C ILE A 42 5.68 -3.18 -29.37
N PHE A 43 5.22 -3.52 -28.18
CA PHE A 43 4.38 -2.66 -27.40
C PHE A 43 5.23 -1.86 -26.42
N LYS A 44 5.10 -0.54 -26.49
CA LYS A 44 5.68 0.36 -25.49
C LYS A 44 4.67 0.52 -24.37
N LYS A 45 5.10 0.30 -23.14
CA LYS A 45 4.29 0.65 -21.98
C LYS A 45 4.12 2.17 -21.97
N LYS A 46 2.91 2.64 -22.16
CA LYS A 46 2.52 4.02 -21.81
C LYS A 46 2.15 4.00 -20.32
N GLU A 47 2.13 5.15 -19.68
CA GLU A 47 1.77 5.31 -18.24
C GLU A 47 0.35 4.84 -17.91
N LYS A 48 -0.38 4.35 -18.89
CA LYS A 48 -1.75 3.85 -18.80
C LYS A 48 -1.75 2.33 -18.79
N ASP A 49 -2.55 1.76 -17.91
CA ASP A 49 -2.76 0.33 -17.89
C ASP A 49 -3.26 -0.17 -19.24
N ILE A 50 -2.70 -1.27 -19.68
CA ILE A 50 -3.07 -1.89 -20.94
C ILE A 50 -4.02 -3.03 -20.62
N ILE A 51 -5.25 -2.88 -21.06
CA ILE A 51 -6.27 -3.92 -20.93
C ILE A 51 -6.22 -4.79 -22.21
N MET A 52 -6.00 -6.08 -22.03
CA MET A 52 -6.06 -7.04 -23.13
C MET A 52 -7.23 -7.98 -22.89
N ASN A 53 -8.10 -8.06 -23.88
CA ASN A 53 -9.17 -9.07 -23.95
C ASN A 53 -8.74 -10.18 -24.89
N PHE A 54 -8.75 -11.40 -24.41
CA PHE A 54 -8.34 -12.57 -25.15
C PHE A 54 -9.38 -13.68 -24.98
N SER A 55 -9.92 -14.15 -26.09
CA SER A 55 -10.82 -15.30 -26.08
C SER A 55 -10.59 -16.20 -27.30
N TYR A 56 -10.64 -17.49 -27.08
CA TYR A 56 -10.50 -18.50 -28.14
C TYR A 56 -11.48 -19.66 -27.93
N LYS A 57 -11.82 -20.33 -29.01
CA LYS A 57 -12.52 -21.60 -28.97
C LYS A 57 -11.52 -22.73 -29.12
N LEU A 58 -11.48 -23.62 -28.14
CA LEU A 58 -10.68 -24.84 -28.21
C LEU A 58 -11.36 -25.80 -29.22
N ILE A 59 -10.63 -26.22 -30.26
CA ILE A 59 -11.10 -27.20 -31.25
C ILE A 59 -10.71 -28.61 -30.82
N HIS A 60 -9.44 -28.79 -30.42
CA HIS A 60 -8.95 -30.00 -29.76
C HIS A 60 -7.66 -29.70 -28.98
N GLY A 61 -7.28 -30.60 -28.10
CA GLY A 61 -6.05 -30.49 -27.32
C GLY A 61 -6.26 -29.93 -25.92
N ASP A 62 -5.22 -29.33 -25.33
CA ASP A 62 -5.23 -28.91 -23.91
C ASP A 62 -5.64 -27.43 -23.75
N LYS A 63 -4.71 -26.51 -23.97
CA LYS A 63 -4.98 -25.07 -23.77
C LYS A 63 -4.05 -24.18 -24.58
N ALA A 64 -4.45 -22.92 -24.70
CA ALA A 64 -3.60 -21.83 -25.15
C ALA A 64 -3.61 -20.70 -24.12
N SER A 65 -2.56 -19.90 -24.13
CA SER A 65 -2.44 -18.73 -23.27
C SER A 65 -1.85 -17.56 -24.04
N VAL A 66 -2.11 -16.35 -23.55
CA VAL A 66 -1.36 -15.17 -23.97
C VAL A 66 -0.21 -14.97 -23.00
N VAL A 67 0.98 -14.80 -23.54
CA VAL A 67 2.17 -14.54 -22.75
C VAL A 67 2.78 -13.21 -23.15
N LEU A 68 3.27 -12.52 -22.15
CA LEU A 68 4.08 -11.33 -22.31
C LEU A 68 5.53 -11.71 -22.15
N MET A 69 6.34 -11.23 -23.07
CA MET A 69 7.76 -11.52 -23.08
C MET A 69 8.57 -10.22 -23.06
N ASN A 70 9.66 -10.22 -22.32
CA ASN A 70 10.66 -9.17 -22.38
C ASN A 70 11.48 -9.25 -23.69
N ARG A 71 12.45 -8.34 -23.87
CA ARG A 71 13.29 -8.34 -25.06
C ARG A 71 14.19 -9.57 -25.19
N LYS A 72 14.47 -10.25 -24.09
CA LYS A 72 15.20 -11.53 -24.11
C LYS A 72 14.29 -12.71 -24.43
N LYS A 73 12.98 -12.46 -24.62
CA LYS A 73 11.92 -13.45 -24.87
C LYS A 73 11.65 -14.36 -23.67
N GLU A 74 11.93 -13.85 -22.48
CA GLU A 74 11.55 -14.48 -21.22
C GLU A 74 10.09 -14.12 -20.92
N ILE A 75 9.28 -15.11 -20.48
CA ILE A 75 7.88 -14.90 -20.12
C ILE A 75 7.83 -14.08 -18.85
N ILE A 76 7.10 -12.97 -18.90
CA ILE A 76 6.89 -12.07 -17.77
C ILE A 76 5.55 -12.36 -17.10
N SER A 77 4.54 -12.67 -17.90
CA SER A 77 3.19 -12.97 -17.47
C SER A 77 2.51 -13.92 -18.44
N GLU A 78 1.65 -14.79 -17.95
CA GLU A 78 0.88 -15.76 -18.73
C GLU A 78 -0.57 -15.76 -18.30
N ILE A 79 -1.49 -15.77 -19.28
CA ILE A 79 -2.93 -15.65 -19.05
C ILE A 79 -3.68 -16.62 -19.92
N TYR A 80 -4.72 -17.17 -19.34
CA TYR A 80 -5.57 -18.16 -19.98
C TYR A 80 -6.89 -17.57 -20.49
N ASN A 81 -7.66 -18.39 -21.20
CA ASN A 81 -8.90 -18.01 -21.88
C ASN A 81 -9.89 -17.23 -20.99
N ASP A 82 -10.59 -16.29 -21.59
CA ASP A 82 -11.61 -15.42 -20.97
C ASP A 82 -11.08 -14.53 -19.84
N SER A 83 -9.77 -14.30 -19.83
CA SER A 83 -9.12 -13.45 -18.88
C SER A 83 -8.78 -12.09 -19.47
N LYS A 84 -8.90 -11.07 -18.65
CA LYS A 84 -8.39 -9.73 -18.90
C LYS A 84 -7.05 -9.55 -18.22
N ILE A 85 -6.11 -8.90 -18.88
CA ILE A 85 -4.82 -8.57 -18.28
C ILE A 85 -4.67 -7.08 -18.12
N ILE A 86 -4.15 -6.72 -16.98
CA ILE A 86 -3.59 -5.40 -16.74
C ILE A 86 -2.09 -5.53 -16.57
N LEU A 87 -1.35 -4.90 -17.47
CA LEU A 87 0.11 -4.91 -17.45
C LEU A 87 0.64 -3.86 -16.51
N GLU A 88 1.26 -4.32 -15.47
CA GLU A 88 1.67 -3.49 -14.38
C GLU A 88 3.17 -3.58 -13.97
N ASN A 89 4.10 -4.08 -14.75
CA ASN A 89 5.50 -4.13 -14.31
C ASN A 89 6.21 -2.78 -14.59
N PRO A 90 6.58 -2.00 -13.57
CA PRO A 90 7.20 -0.67 -13.72
C PRO A 90 8.60 -0.71 -14.34
N GLN A 91 9.26 -1.86 -14.33
CA GLN A 91 10.62 -2.00 -14.87
C GLN A 91 10.67 -2.35 -16.36
N ILE A 92 9.51 -2.64 -16.98
CA ILE A 92 9.45 -3.07 -18.38
C ILE A 92 8.85 -1.98 -19.25
N ASN A 93 9.70 -1.28 -19.97
CA ASN A 93 9.28 -0.23 -20.90
C ASN A 93 8.81 -0.77 -22.25
N TYR A 94 9.14 -2.02 -22.60
CA TYR A 94 8.79 -2.65 -23.87
C TYR A 94 8.57 -4.15 -23.69
N TYR A 95 7.58 -4.70 -24.36
CA TYR A 95 7.25 -6.12 -24.33
C TYR A 95 6.79 -6.62 -25.67
N PHE A 96 6.94 -7.93 -25.87
CA PHE A 96 6.34 -8.68 -26.96
C PHE A 96 5.13 -9.43 -26.45
N LEU A 97 4.15 -9.51 -27.28
CA LEU A 97 2.97 -10.32 -27.04
C LEU A 97 3.09 -11.61 -27.84
N ALA A 98 2.84 -12.73 -27.20
CA ALA A 98 2.83 -14.01 -27.88
C ALA A 98 1.62 -14.85 -27.44
N ILE A 99 1.13 -15.70 -28.32
CA ILE A 99 0.19 -16.76 -27.99
C ILE A 99 1.01 -18.03 -27.83
N LYS A 100 0.98 -18.61 -26.63
CA LYS A 100 1.56 -19.93 -26.33
C LYS A 100 0.48 -20.97 -26.52
N ILE A 101 0.79 -22.01 -27.28
CA ILE A 101 -0.14 -23.10 -27.60
C ILE A 101 0.51 -24.38 -27.14
N GLU A 102 -0.19 -25.12 -26.31
CA GLU A 102 0.31 -26.37 -25.79
C GLU A 102 0.41 -27.44 -26.89
N ALA A 103 1.09 -28.55 -26.59
CA ALA A 103 1.28 -29.65 -27.53
C ALA A 103 -0.04 -30.23 -28.02
N ASN A 104 -0.11 -30.62 -29.28
CA ASN A 104 -1.30 -31.25 -29.91
C ASN A 104 -2.58 -30.44 -29.70
N THR A 105 -2.51 -29.12 -29.77
CA THR A 105 -3.64 -28.23 -29.51
C THR A 105 -3.99 -27.38 -30.73
N LYS A 106 -5.27 -27.32 -31.03
CA LYS A 106 -5.85 -26.48 -32.10
C LYS A 106 -6.88 -25.55 -31.48
N ILE A 107 -6.73 -24.24 -31.76
CA ILE A 107 -7.66 -23.20 -31.31
C ILE A 107 -8.14 -22.34 -32.47
N GLU A 108 -9.31 -21.75 -32.31
CA GLU A 108 -9.83 -20.65 -33.11
C GLU A 108 -9.86 -19.39 -32.25
N LEU A 109 -8.94 -18.46 -32.50
CA LEU A 109 -8.86 -17.18 -31.81
C LEU A 109 -9.94 -16.24 -32.40
N LYS A 110 -10.91 -15.86 -31.58
CA LYS A 110 -12.05 -15.03 -32.00
C LYS A 110 -11.94 -13.58 -31.61
N ASN A 111 -11.32 -13.33 -30.43
CA ASN A 111 -11.18 -11.98 -29.95
C ASN A 111 -9.79 -11.79 -29.34
N PHE A 112 -9.08 -10.75 -29.79
CA PHE A 112 -7.84 -10.34 -29.18
C PHE A 112 -7.68 -8.83 -29.37
N THR A 113 -8.06 -8.09 -28.33
CA THR A 113 -8.04 -6.63 -28.38
C THR A 113 -7.13 -6.07 -27.28
N ILE A 114 -6.51 -4.94 -27.59
CA ILE A 114 -5.79 -4.12 -26.62
C ILE A 114 -6.52 -2.78 -26.55
N GLU A 115 -6.91 -2.43 -25.35
CA GLU A 115 -7.53 -1.15 -25.02
C GLU A 115 -6.65 -0.41 -24.03
N ASN A 116 -6.43 0.88 -24.26
CA ASN A 116 -5.85 1.78 -23.30
C ASN A 116 -7.02 2.45 -22.57
N LYS A 117 -7.40 1.93 -21.40
CA LYS A 117 -8.42 2.58 -20.59
C LYS A 117 -7.74 3.58 -19.67
N LEU A 118 -8.08 4.84 -19.81
CA LEU A 118 -7.85 5.86 -18.79
C LEU A 118 -8.79 5.54 -17.63
N TYR A 119 -8.23 5.33 -16.47
CA TYR A 119 -8.99 5.30 -15.24
C TYR A 119 -9.58 6.70 -15.03
N ASN A 120 -10.89 6.79 -14.94
CA ASN A 120 -11.56 8.05 -14.67
C ASN A 120 -11.75 8.14 -13.13
N GLU A 121 -10.89 8.92 -12.46
CA GLU A 121 -11.00 9.19 -11.01
C GLU A 121 -12.42 9.60 -10.61
N LYS A 122 -13.12 10.33 -11.47
CA LYS A 122 -14.52 10.71 -11.27
C LYS A 122 -15.45 9.51 -11.18
N GLU A 123 -15.25 8.49 -12.03
CA GLU A 123 -16.06 7.27 -12.05
C GLU A 123 -15.88 6.43 -10.76
N ILE A 124 -14.68 6.45 -10.18
CA ILE A 124 -14.43 5.81 -8.87
C ILE A 124 -15.17 6.58 -7.78
N LEU A 125 -15.02 7.90 -7.74
CA LEU A 125 -15.61 8.73 -6.70
C LEU A 125 -17.14 8.70 -6.68
N GLU A 126 -17.78 8.53 -7.82
CA GLU A 126 -19.24 8.38 -7.95
C GLU A 126 -19.77 7.12 -7.26
N ASN A 127 -18.91 6.12 -7.04
CA ASN A 127 -19.27 4.89 -6.34
C ASN A 127 -19.21 4.99 -4.81
N PHE A 128 -18.78 6.10 -4.27
CA PHE A 128 -18.67 6.38 -2.85
C PHE A 128 -19.58 7.54 -2.47
N SER A 129 -20.63 7.26 -1.69
CA SER A 129 -21.70 8.23 -1.42
C SER A 129 -22.04 8.40 0.07
N ASN A 130 -21.54 7.52 0.94
CA ASN A 130 -21.89 7.52 2.36
C ASN A 130 -20.85 8.26 3.21
N ASP A 131 -21.20 8.53 4.46
CA ASP A 131 -20.32 9.17 5.45
C ASP A 131 -19.40 8.18 6.19
N ILE A 132 -19.62 6.89 5.98
CA ILE A 132 -18.92 5.79 6.66
C ILE A 132 -18.29 4.89 5.61
N LEU A 133 -17.01 4.58 5.78
CA LEU A 133 -16.27 3.69 4.90
C LEU A 133 -15.80 2.45 5.65
N VAL A 134 -16.12 1.28 5.13
CA VAL A 134 -15.59 -0.01 5.58
C VAL A 134 -14.48 -0.44 4.60
N ILE A 135 -13.29 -0.67 5.11
CA ILE A 135 -12.12 -1.09 4.34
C ILE A 135 -11.71 -2.50 4.75
N THR A 136 -11.48 -3.37 3.78
CA THR A 136 -11.02 -4.74 4.01
C THR A 136 -10.21 -5.25 2.81
N PRO A 137 -9.22 -6.16 2.99
CA PRO A 137 -8.49 -6.76 1.86
C PRO A 137 -9.32 -7.79 1.10
N SER A 138 -10.44 -8.24 1.65
CA SER A 138 -11.28 -9.26 1.04
C SER A 138 -12.73 -9.17 1.54
N TYR A 139 -13.66 -9.58 0.68
CA TYR A 139 -15.11 -9.57 0.98
C TYR A 139 -15.78 -10.70 0.20
N PRO A 140 -16.91 -11.27 0.67
CA PRO A 140 -17.59 -12.34 -0.03
C PRO A 140 -18.02 -11.95 -1.44
N SER A 141 -18.07 -12.94 -2.33
CA SER A 141 -18.56 -12.81 -3.70
C SER A 141 -19.26 -14.10 -4.12
N GLU A 142 -19.94 -14.10 -5.24
CA GLU A 142 -20.57 -15.33 -5.75
C GLU A 142 -19.54 -16.45 -6.03
N ALA A 143 -18.32 -16.09 -6.41
CA ALA A 143 -17.24 -17.04 -6.63
C ALA A 143 -16.64 -17.59 -5.31
N ASN A 144 -16.69 -16.80 -4.24
CA ASN A 144 -16.18 -17.21 -2.94
C ASN A 144 -17.00 -16.59 -1.80
N LYS A 145 -18.01 -17.31 -1.35
CA LYS A 145 -19.01 -16.83 -0.36
C LYS A 145 -18.47 -16.79 1.07
N TYR A 146 -17.26 -17.32 1.32
CA TYR A 146 -16.71 -17.45 2.67
C TYR A 146 -15.69 -16.38 3.05
N LEU A 147 -15.24 -15.63 2.08
CA LEU A 147 -14.12 -14.72 2.26
C LEU A 147 -14.53 -13.55 3.16
N SER A 148 -13.96 -13.46 4.37
CA SER A 148 -14.29 -12.41 5.36
C SER A 148 -15.79 -12.29 5.70
N GLY A 149 -16.49 -13.41 5.80
CA GLY A 149 -17.94 -13.45 6.06
C GLY A 149 -18.37 -12.68 7.31
N PHE A 150 -17.54 -12.62 8.35
CA PHE A 150 -17.80 -11.84 9.57
C PHE A 150 -17.77 -10.31 9.35
N VAL A 151 -17.03 -9.81 8.35
CA VAL A 151 -17.11 -8.38 7.94
C VAL A 151 -18.44 -8.13 7.24
N HIS A 152 -18.85 -9.04 6.37
CA HIS A 152 -20.14 -8.97 5.69
C HIS A 152 -21.33 -8.99 6.68
N SER A 153 -21.27 -9.86 7.67
CA SER A 153 -22.31 -9.94 8.73
C SER A 153 -22.46 -8.62 9.48
N ARG A 154 -21.36 -7.92 9.75
CA ARG A 154 -21.38 -6.57 10.35
C ARG A 154 -22.05 -5.55 9.44
N VAL A 155 -21.61 -5.50 8.16
CA VAL A 155 -22.18 -4.55 7.19
C VAL A 155 -23.68 -4.78 6.99
N LYS A 156 -24.12 -6.03 6.93
CA LYS A 156 -25.58 -6.36 6.93
C LYS A 156 -26.30 -5.83 8.14
N ALA A 157 -25.73 -5.99 9.32
CA ALA A 157 -26.31 -5.51 10.56
C ALA A 157 -26.33 -3.97 10.62
N TYR A 158 -25.32 -3.28 10.13
CA TYR A 158 -25.32 -1.82 9.98
C TYR A 158 -26.49 -1.37 9.07
N LYS A 159 -26.58 -1.97 7.87
CA LYS A 159 -27.67 -1.68 6.93
C LYS A 159 -29.06 -1.92 7.55
N LYS A 160 -29.24 -3.06 8.24
CA LYS A 160 -30.49 -3.38 8.96
C LYS A 160 -30.83 -2.35 10.04
N SER A 161 -29.83 -1.68 10.59
CA SER A 161 -29.97 -0.64 11.63
C SER A 161 -30.05 0.79 11.05
N GLY A 162 -30.22 0.91 9.73
CA GLY A 162 -30.36 2.20 9.04
C GLY A 162 -29.03 2.96 8.89
N ILE A 163 -27.90 2.25 8.93
CA ILE A 163 -26.57 2.82 8.71
C ILE A 163 -26.07 2.36 7.35
N ASP A 164 -26.03 3.27 6.39
CA ASP A 164 -25.44 3.03 5.08
C ASP A 164 -23.95 3.26 5.12
N VAL A 165 -23.21 2.34 4.52
CA VAL A 165 -21.75 2.38 4.45
C VAL A 165 -21.25 2.13 3.03
N ASP A 166 -20.16 2.79 2.67
CA ASP A 166 -19.37 2.37 1.51
C ASP A 166 -18.49 1.21 1.90
N VAL A 167 -18.38 0.19 1.05
CA VAL A 167 -17.48 -0.94 1.27
C VAL A 167 -16.39 -0.90 0.21
N ALA A 168 -15.14 -0.85 0.64
CA ALA A 168 -13.96 -0.90 -0.21
C ALA A 168 -13.12 -2.15 0.06
N VAL A 169 -12.93 -2.95 -0.99
CA VAL A 169 -11.93 -4.02 -1.00
C VAL A 169 -10.70 -3.49 -1.73
N VAL A 170 -9.57 -3.45 -0.99
CA VAL A 170 -8.35 -2.85 -1.49
C VAL A 170 -7.38 -3.92 -1.97
N TYR A 171 -6.97 -3.81 -3.20
CA TYR A 171 -6.07 -4.75 -3.87
C TYR A 171 -4.73 -4.09 -4.21
N ASN A 172 -3.70 -4.92 -4.30
CA ASN A 172 -2.43 -4.48 -4.89
C ASN A 172 -2.53 -4.29 -6.41
N GLU A 173 -3.63 -4.75 -7.03
CA GLU A 173 -3.82 -4.79 -8.47
C GLU A 173 -5.18 -4.21 -8.83
N TYR A 174 -5.26 -3.56 -9.99
CA TYR A 174 -6.54 -3.09 -10.51
C TYR A 174 -7.43 -4.28 -10.86
N SER A 175 -8.71 -4.13 -10.55
CA SER A 175 -9.75 -5.04 -10.99
C SER A 175 -10.50 -4.43 -12.17
N ASP A 176 -10.84 -5.28 -13.13
CA ASP A 176 -11.65 -4.89 -14.31
C ASP A 176 -13.04 -4.37 -13.96
N ASN A 177 -13.57 -4.82 -12.84
CA ASN A 177 -14.85 -4.37 -12.32
C ASN A 177 -14.59 -3.49 -11.10
N LEU A 178 -14.94 -2.21 -11.20
CA LEU A 178 -14.82 -1.25 -10.12
C LEU A 178 -15.65 -1.62 -8.88
N TYR A 179 -16.68 -2.42 -9.08
CA TYR A 179 -17.53 -2.92 -8.00
C TYR A 179 -18.23 -4.22 -8.40
N TYR A 180 -18.76 -4.91 -7.41
CA TYR A 180 -19.73 -5.98 -7.54
C TYR A 180 -20.77 -5.86 -6.43
N THR A 181 -21.87 -6.59 -6.56
CA THR A 181 -22.90 -6.66 -5.53
C THR A 181 -22.91 -8.06 -4.92
N PHE A 182 -22.96 -8.15 -3.60
CA PHE A 182 -23.12 -9.39 -2.88
C PHE A 182 -24.20 -9.20 -1.78
N GLU A 183 -25.26 -9.98 -1.82
CA GLU A 183 -26.43 -9.88 -0.94
C GLU A 183 -26.88 -8.42 -0.74
N ASP A 184 -27.14 -7.69 -1.84
CA ASP A 184 -27.58 -6.29 -1.88
C ASP A 184 -26.61 -5.26 -1.27
N ILE A 185 -25.36 -5.65 -1.05
CA ILE A 185 -24.29 -4.74 -0.64
C ILE A 185 -23.36 -4.50 -1.83
N ARG A 186 -23.20 -3.23 -2.16
CA ARG A 186 -22.22 -2.82 -3.19
C ARG A 186 -20.83 -2.85 -2.58
N VAL A 187 -19.92 -3.52 -3.26
CA VAL A 187 -18.52 -3.70 -2.85
C VAL A 187 -17.61 -3.07 -3.89
N ASN A 188 -16.98 -1.98 -3.56
CA ASN A 188 -16.05 -1.28 -4.44
C ASN A 188 -14.68 -1.96 -4.41
N ARG A 189 -14.07 -2.15 -5.58
CA ARG A 189 -12.75 -2.77 -5.75
C ARG A 189 -11.78 -1.69 -6.19
N ILE A 190 -10.87 -1.30 -5.32
CA ILE A 190 -9.98 -0.17 -5.54
C ILE A 190 -8.53 -0.51 -5.20
N SER A 191 -7.61 0.23 -5.76
CA SER A 191 -6.19 0.17 -5.39
C SER A 191 -5.90 1.03 -4.14
N TYR A 192 -4.72 0.88 -3.54
CA TYR A 192 -4.27 1.78 -2.46
C TYR A 192 -4.16 3.24 -2.92
N TYR A 193 -3.84 3.47 -4.19
CA TYR A 193 -3.84 4.80 -4.79
C TYR A 193 -5.24 5.41 -4.81
N ASP A 194 -6.23 4.65 -5.28
CA ASP A 194 -7.61 5.10 -5.34
C ASP A 194 -8.19 5.30 -3.95
N LEU A 195 -7.86 4.42 -2.99
CA LEU A 195 -8.26 4.59 -1.60
C LEU A 195 -7.78 5.93 -1.04
N ARG A 196 -6.55 6.31 -1.34
CA ARG A 196 -6.03 7.61 -0.93
C ARG A 196 -6.81 8.76 -1.54
N ASN A 197 -7.07 8.72 -2.85
CA ASN A 197 -7.84 9.74 -3.55
C ASN A 197 -9.27 9.84 -2.98
N VAL A 198 -9.91 8.69 -2.74
CA VAL A 198 -11.23 8.63 -2.10
C VAL A 198 -11.21 9.29 -0.73
N LEU A 199 -10.22 8.97 0.12
CA LEU A 199 -10.11 9.54 1.47
C LEU A 199 -9.77 11.04 1.47
N GLN A 200 -9.05 11.53 0.48
CA GLN A 200 -8.73 12.95 0.34
C GLN A 200 -9.94 13.78 -0.10
N ILE A 201 -10.75 13.26 -1.02
CA ILE A 201 -11.86 13.98 -1.63
C ILE A 201 -13.15 13.78 -0.81
N LYS A 202 -13.45 12.53 -0.42
CA LYS A 202 -14.60 12.18 0.42
C LYS A 202 -14.21 12.29 1.89
N LYS A 203 -14.74 13.28 2.58
CA LYS A 203 -14.45 13.50 4.01
C LYS A 203 -15.32 12.58 4.88
N TYR A 204 -14.92 11.31 4.99
CA TYR A 204 -15.63 10.33 5.82
C TYR A 204 -15.63 10.72 7.29
N LYS A 205 -16.78 10.59 7.95
CA LYS A 205 -16.89 10.79 9.40
C LYS A 205 -16.29 9.60 10.17
N LYS A 206 -16.50 8.40 9.64
CA LYS A 206 -15.99 7.15 10.24
C LYS A 206 -15.32 6.29 9.18
N ILE A 207 -14.17 5.74 9.50
CA ILE A 207 -13.41 4.83 8.64
C ILE A 207 -13.15 3.56 9.45
N LEU A 208 -13.70 2.44 9.00
CA LEU A 208 -13.69 1.16 9.68
C LEU A 208 -12.75 0.22 8.91
N ILE A 209 -11.59 -0.11 9.46
CA ILE A 209 -10.55 -0.87 8.76
C ILE A 209 -10.39 -2.25 9.40
N HIS A 210 -10.60 -3.28 8.60
CA HIS A 210 -10.36 -4.67 8.96
C HIS A 210 -9.09 -5.18 8.29
N PHE A 211 -8.25 -5.93 9.01
CA PHE A 211 -6.99 -6.50 8.49
C PHE A 211 -6.02 -5.44 7.94
N PHE A 212 -5.72 -4.44 8.74
CA PHE A 212 -4.77 -3.40 8.36
C PHE A 212 -3.32 -3.93 8.35
N ASP A 213 -2.51 -3.29 7.53
CA ASP A 213 -1.07 -3.50 7.41
C ASP A 213 -0.34 -2.15 7.22
N GLU A 214 0.98 -2.18 7.06
CA GLU A 214 1.80 -1.01 6.78
C GLU A 214 1.27 -0.16 5.61
N LYS A 215 0.70 -0.80 4.57
CA LYS A 215 0.23 -0.10 3.37
C LYS A 215 -0.98 0.79 3.68
N TYR A 216 -1.90 0.33 4.53
CA TYR A 216 -3.02 1.15 4.97
C TYR A 216 -2.55 2.34 5.78
N PHE A 217 -1.60 2.15 6.69
CA PHE A 217 -1.04 3.26 7.47
C PHE A 217 -0.36 4.29 6.56
N ASN A 218 0.37 3.86 5.54
CA ASN A 218 0.98 4.75 4.56
C ASN A 218 -0.08 5.58 3.80
N VAL A 219 -1.22 4.97 3.46
CA VAL A 219 -2.35 5.69 2.85
C VAL A 219 -2.93 6.72 3.82
N LEU A 220 -3.20 6.32 5.07
CA LEU A 220 -3.77 7.20 6.10
C LEU A 220 -2.85 8.39 6.40
N GLU A 221 -1.55 8.16 6.50
CA GLU A 221 -0.54 9.22 6.69
C GLU A 221 -0.59 10.26 5.56
N GLY A 222 -0.92 9.80 4.34
CA GLY A 222 -1.12 10.65 3.16
C GLY A 222 -2.40 11.49 3.15
N CYS A 223 -3.33 11.34 4.12
CA CYS A 223 -4.65 11.95 4.11
C CYS A 223 -4.87 12.90 5.30
N ASP A 224 -5.69 13.93 5.11
CA ASP A 224 -6.22 14.72 6.22
C ASP A 224 -7.42 14.00 6.85
N LEU A 225 -7.20 13.36 7.99
CA LEU A 225 -8.19 12.60 8.74
C LEU A 225 -8.62 13.32 10.02
N SER A 226 -8.38 14.60 10.15
CA SER A 226 -8.70 15.38 11.35
C SER A 226 -10.19 15.39 11.72
N ASN A 227 -11.08 15.24 10.74
CA ASN A 227 -12.51 15.16 10.93
C ASN A 227 -13.06 13.72 10.87
N SER A 228 -12.17 12.72 10.83
CA SER A 228 -12.52 11.31 10.71
C SER A 228 -12.12 10.55 11.96
N GLU A 229 -13.00 9.75 12.54
CA GLU A 229 -12.62 8.71 13.49
C GLU A 229 -12.28 7.43 12.73
N VAL A 230 -11.12 6.85 13.02
CA VAL A 230 -10.65 5.63 12.40
C VAL A 230 -10.70 4.49 13.40
N PHE A 231 -11.44 3.44 13.07
CA PHE A 231 -11.56 2.23 13.84
C PHE A 231 -10.69 1.14 13.22
N LEU A 232 -9.78 0.60 13.98
CA LEU A 232 -8.83 -0.44 13.54
C LEU A 232 -9.20 -1.77 14.19
N TRP A 233 -9.79 -2.69 13.43
CA TRP A 233 -10.14 -4.03 13.91
C TRP A 233 -8.92 -4.95 13.92
N VAL A 234 -8.63 -5.50 15.08
CA VAL A 234 -7.55 -6.47 15.30
C VAL A 234 -8.15 -7.88 15.36
N HIS A 235 -7.92 -8.65 14.31
CA HIS A 235 -8.37 -10.06 14.21
C HIS A 235 -7.27 -11.07 14.52
N GLY A 236 -6.04 -10.61 14.71
CA GLY A 236 -4.87 -11.39 15.09
C GLY A 236 -3.61 -11.04 14.31
N PRO A 237 -3.55 -11.30 12.98
CA PRO A 237 -2.32 -11.07 12.20
C PRO A 237 -1.76 -9.64 12.28
N GLU A 238 -2.61 -8.66 12.52
CA GLU A 238 -2.28 -7.24 12.51
C GLU A 238 -1.33 -6.82 13.64
N THR A 239 -1.36 -7.55 14.76
CA THR A 239 -0.57 -7.21 15.96
C THR A 239 0.18 -8.41 16.56
N LEU A 240 -0.14 -9.64 16.10
CA LEU A 240 0.46 -10.88 16.60
C LEU A 240 1.52 -11.45 15.64
N TYR A 241 2.11 -10.62 14.80
CA TYR A 241 3.08 -11.03 13.78
C TYR A 241 4.38 -11.59 14.38
N TRP A 242 4.74 -11.24 15.60
CA TRP A 242 5.86 -11.86 16.31
C TRP A 242 5.60 -13.34 16.65
N ASP A 243 4.36 -13.71 16.94
CA ASP A 243 3.98 -15.10 17.24
C ASP A 243 3.72 -15.93 15.99
N TYR A 244 3.21 -15.27 14.91
CA TYR A 244 2.70 -15.96 13.73
C TYR A 244 3.74 -16.84 13.01
N PRO A 245 4.99 -16.40 12.76
CA PRO A 245 5.99 -17.25 12.14
C PRO A 245 6.32 -18.51 12.95
N LEU A 246 6.37 -18.37 14.28
CA LEU A 246 6.64 -19.49 15.18
C LEU A 246 5.57 -20.58 15.12
N MET A 247 4.35 -20.23 14.74
CA MET A 247 3.20 -21.13 14.66
C MET A 247 3.02 -21.74 13.27
N VAL A 248 3.29 -20.99 12.21
CA VAL A 248 3.16 -21.46 10.82
C VAL A 248 4.32 -22.37 10.44
N ASN A 249 5.54 -22.04 10.85
CA ASN A 249 6.75 -22.73 10.43
C ASN A 249 6.97 -24.07 11.14
N ARG A 250 6.30 -24.34 12.26
CA ARG A 250 6.46 -25.59 13.00
C ARG A 250 6.19 -26.86 12.18
N TYR A 251 5.36 -26.78 11.16
CA TYR A 251 4.93 -27.98 10.41
C TYR A 251 5.62 -28.15 9.06
N PHE A 252 5.90 -27.06 8.34
CA PHE A 252 6.37 -27.12 6.96
C PHE A 252 7.82 -26.69 6.78
N GLU A 253 8.30 -25.79 7.60
CA GLU A 253 9.68 -25.35 7.59
C GLU A 253 10.32 -25.72 8.92
N LYS A 254 11.33 -26.55 8.88
CA LYS A 254 12.08 -27.02 10.06
C LYS A 254 12.83 -25.92 10.83
N SER A 255 12.46 -24.66 10.67
CA SER A 255 13.09 -23.53 11.33
C SER A 255 12.10 -22.78 12.23
N ASP A 256 12.32 -22.93 13.53
CA ASP A 256 11.60 -22.19 14.58
C ASP A 256 12.11 -20.74 14.73
N LYS A 257 12.88 -20.23 13.77
CA LYS A 257 13.56 -18.93 13.88
C LYS A 257 12.93 -17.89 12.97
N ILE A 258 12.63 -16.73 13.54
CA ILE A 258 12.31 -15.51 12.82
C ILE A 258 13.60 -14.99 12.18
N THR A 259 13.58 -14.71 10.86
CA THR A 259 14.75 -14.14 10.15
C THR A 259 15.03 -12.71 10.58
N GLU A 260 16.25 -12.22 10.39
CA GLU A 260 16.59 -10.83 10.72
C GLU A 260 15.77 -9.83 9.89
N GLU A 261 15.50 -10.14 8.62
CA GLU A 261 14.63 -9.33 7.76
C GLU A 261 13.19 -9.24 8.33
N GLN A 262 12.63 -10.36 8.79
CA GLN A 262 11.33 -10.37 9.45
C GLN A 262 11.34 -9.56 10.75
N LYS A 263 12.40 -9.67 11.56
CA LYS A 263 12.52 -8.89 12.81
C LYS A 263 12.55 -7.37 12.54
N GLU A 264 13.31 -6.95 11.53
CA GLU A 264 13.35 -5.53 11.14
C GLU A 264 11.97 -5.04 10.66
N HIS A 265 11.29 -5.84 9.84
CA HIS A 265 9.93 -5.51 9.42
C HIS A 265 8.95 -5.42 10.61
N PHE A 266 9.06 -6.33 11.57
CA PHE A 266 8.21 -6.32 12.78
C PHE A 266 8.47 -5.09 13.66
N LYS A 267 9.73 -4.66 13.82
CA LYS A 267 10.05 -3.43 14.54
C LYS A 267 9.44 -2.19 13.87
N VAL A 268 9.46 -2.14 12.53
CA VAL A 268 8.80 -1.04 11.79
C VAL A 268 7.29 -1.03 12.06
N ASN A 269 6.65 -2.20 12.06
CA ASN A 269 5.23 -2.30 12.41
C ASN A 269 4.95 -1.87 13.85
N ASP A 270 5.80 -2.26 14.81
CA ASP A 270 5.69 -1.84 16.22
C ASP A 270 5.71 -0.30 16.33
N GLU A 271 6.64 0.37 15.65
CA GLU A 271 6.74 1.83 15.67
C GLU A 271 5.52 2.51 15.03
N ILE A 272 5.00 1.94 13.94
CA ILE A 272 3.76 2.43 13.32
C ILE A 272 2.59 2.31 14.30
N ILE A 273 2.42 1.15 14.95
CA ILE A 273 1.33 0.95 15.92
C ILE A 273 1.47 1.90 17.11
N LYS A 274 2.68 2.08 17.65
CA LYS A 274 2.96 3.05 18.73
C LYS A 274 2.56 4.46 18.34
N LYS A 275 2.91 4.90 17.13
CA LYS A 275 2.54 6.21 16.58
C LYS A 275 1.01 6.36 16.54
N TYR A 276 0.31 5.42 15.92
CA TYR A 276 -1.15 5.49 15.77
C TYR A 276 -1.90 5.35 17.10
N ASN A 277 -1.36 4.62 18.08
CA ASN A 277 -1.91 4.52 19.43
C ASN A 277 -1.92 5.86 20.20
N ASN A 278 -1.11 6.82 19.76
CA ASN A 278 -1.06 8.16 20.35
C ASN A 278 -2.02 9.17 19.68
N LEU A 279 -2.65 8.80 18.57
CA LEU A 279 -3.56 9.68 17.84
C LEU A 279 -4.98 9.61 18.46
N PRO A 280 -5.60 10.77 18.80
CA PRO A 280 -6.88 10.80 19.52
C PRO A 280 -8.06 10.31 18.68
N ASN A 281 -7.94 10.33 17.36
CA ASN A 281 -8.98 9.89 16.42
C ASN A 281 -8.87 8.41 16.02
N ILE A 282 -7.94 7.68 16.58
CA ILE A 282 -7.77 6.25 16.33
C ILE A 282 -8.42 5.48 17.50
N LYS A 283 -9.27 4.54 17.17
CA LYS A 283 -9.85 3.59 18.12
C LYS A 283 -9.52 2.16 17.68
N TRP A 284 -8.97 1.38 18.60
CA TRP A 284 -8.63 -0.02 18.37
C TRP A 284 -9.81 -0.91 18.79
N ILE A 285 -10.19 -1.86 17.94
CA ILE A 285 -11.25 -2.82 18.25
C ILE A 285 -10.64 -4.22 18.24
N PHE A 286 -10.60 -4.85 19.39
CA PHE A 286 -10.09 -6.21 19.58
C PHE A 286 -11.22 -7.21 19.59
N VAL A 287 -11.05 -8.37 18.96
CA VAL A 287 -12.09 -9.41 18.95
C VAL A 287 -12.04 -10.32 20.20
N SER A 288 -11.05 -10.16 21.07
CA SER A 288 -10.96 -10.82 22.37
C SER A 288 -10.03 -10.07 23.33
N GLU A 289 -10.22 -10.21 24.62
CA GLU A 289 -9.32 -9.66 25.66
C GLU A 289 -7.92 -10.25 25.53
N TRP A 290 -7.85 -11.53 25.18
CA TRP A 290 -6.57 -12.21 24.98
C TRP A 290 -5.74 -11.54 23.88
N ILE A 291 -6.33 -11.26 22.69
CA ILE A 291 -5.59 -10.58 21.61
C ILE A 291 -5.07 -9.23 22.10
N LYS A 292 -5.89 -8.45 22.74
CA LYS A 292 -5.50 -7.13 23.26
C LYS A 292 -4.31 -7.25 24.20
N LYS A 293 -4.41 -8.13 25.20
CA LYS A 293 -3.35 -8.37 26.18
C LYS A 293 -2.05 -8.86 25.50
N ARG A 294 -2.18 -9.83 24.61
CA ARG A 294 -1.03 -10.41 23.90
C ARG A 294 -0.36 -9.40 22.98
N SER A 295 -1.13 -8.56 22.28
CA SER A 295 -0.60 -7.47 21.47
C SER A 295 0.18 -6.46 22.31
N GLU A 296 -0.34 -6.09 23.48
CA GLU A 296 0.35 -5.20 24.42
C GLU A 296 1.71 -5.77 24.89
N GLU A 297 1.73 -7.08 25.19
CA GLU A 297 2.96 -7.78 25.58
C GLU A 297 4.00 -7.81 24.46
N LEU A 298 3.58 -8.14 23.23
CA LEU A 298 4.48 -8.28 22.10
C LEU A 298 5.07 -6.95 21.63
N ILE A 299 4.25 -5.89 21.58
CA ILE A 299 4.64 -4.57 21.08
C ILE A 299 5.26 -3.70 22.18
N GLY A 300 5.04 -4.06 23.46
CA GLY A 300 5.55 -3.29 24.61
C GLY A 300 4.80 -1.97 24.85
N ILE A 301 3.48 -1.94 24.66
CA ILE A 301 2.62 -0.76 24.85
C ILE A 301 1.38 -1.08 25.67
N LYS A 302 0.63 -0.02 26.03
CA LYS A 302 -0.78 -0.11 26.43
C LYS A 302 -1.65 0.62 25.42
N PHE A 303 -2.72 -0.03 24.93
CA PHE A 303 -3.65 0.64 24.04
C PHE A 303 -4.48 1.66 24.81
N LYS A 304 -4.52 2.91 24.33
CA LYS A 304 -5.13 4.05 25.03
C LYS A 304 -6.63 4.17 24.76
N ASN A 305 -7.02 4.04 23.51
CA ASN A 305 -8.41 4.18 23.04
C ASN A 305 -8.83 2.89 22.36
N TYR A 306 -9.43 1.97 23.12
CA TYR A 306 -9.81 0.66 22.60
C TYR A 306 -11.16 0.20 23.10
N GLU A 307 -11.72 -0.78 22.39
CA GLU A 307 -12.88 -1.58 22.80
C GLU A 307 -12.58 -3.06 22.51
N VAL A 308 -13.23 -3.93 23.27
CA VAL A 308 -13.22 -5.37 22.96
C VAL A 308 -14.61 -5.77 22.51
N ILE A 309 -14.72 -6.06 21.20
CA ILE A 309 -15.98 -6.43 20.55
C ILE A 309 -15.76 -7.69 19.72
N PRO A 310 -16.20 -8.86 20.19
CA PRO A 310 -16.07 -10.12 19.46
C PRO A 310 -16.78 -10.12 18.11
N ASN A 311 -16.41 -11.06 17.25
CA ASN A 311 -17.17 -11.32 16.03
C ASN A 311 -18.56 -11.86 16.42
N ILE A 312 -19.58 -11.31 15.80
CA ILE A 312 -20.97 -11.75 16.00
C ILE A 312 -21.16 -13.19 15.55
N ILE A 313 -21.94 -13.94 16.29
CA ILE A 313 -22.50 -15.22 15.87
C ILE A 313 -23.98 -15.03 15.57
N ASP A 314 -24.41 -15.47 14.38
CA ASP A 314 -25.82 -15.43 13.96
C ASP A 314 -26.61 -16.50 14.71
N LEU A 315 -27.10 -16.11 15.89
CA LEU A 315 -27.81 -17.00 16.80
C LEU A 315 -29.15 -17.47 16.24
N ASP A 316 -29.74 -16.77 15.28
CA ASP A 316 -30.98 -17.15 14.61
C ASP A 316 -30.73 -18.26 13.58
N ASN A 317 -29.62 -18.17 12.85
CA ASN A 317 -29.21 -19.22 11.93
C ASN A 317 -28.61 -20.44 12.67
N PHE A 318 -27.91 -20.21 13.79
CA PHE A 318 -27.30 -21.24 14.65
C PHE A 318 -28.15 -21.47 15.89
N GLU A 319 -29.40 -21.87 15.65
CA GLU A 319 -30.40 -22.14 16.69
C GLU A 319 -29.97 -23.33 17.56
N PHE A 320 -30.11 -23.17 18.87
CA PHE A 320 -29.74 -24.18 19.84
C PHE A 320 -30.70 -25.34 19.83
N GLU A 321 -30.16 -26.56 19.74
CA GLU A 321 -30.92 -27.81 19.81
C GLU A 321 -30.20 -28.80 20.73
N ASN A 322 -30.90 -29.36 21.72
CA ASN A 322 -30.36 -30.47 22.51
C ASN A 322 -30.16 -31.70 21.62
N LYS A 323 -29.03 -32.39 21.80
CA LYS A 323 -28.68 -33.53 20.99
C LYS A 323 -29.13 -34.84 21.69
N ASP A 324 -29.82 -35.66 20.94
CA ASP A 324 -30.15 -37.02 21.36
C ASP A 324 -28.93 -37.97 21.36
N LYS A 325 -29.06 -39.15 21.98
CA LYS A 325 -27.95 -40.10 22.08
C LYS A 325 -27.36 -40.53 20.76
N SER A 326 -28.13 -40.51 19.65
CA SER A 326 -27.63 -40.91 18.35
C SER A 326 -26.75 -39.82 17.75
N LYS A 327 -27.10 -38.55 17.96
CA LYS A 327 -26.34 -37.41 17.50
C LYS A 327 -25.09 -37.18 18.34
N MET A 328 -25.12 -37.49 19.64
CA MET A 328 -23.94 -37.42 20.52
C MET A 328 -22.74 -38.24 20.02
N LYS A 329 -22.99 -39.29 19.24
CA LYS A 329 -21.97 -40.16 18.64
C LYS A 329 -21.50 -39.70 17.27
N LYS A 330 -22.04 -38.57 16.72
CA LYS A 330 -21.66 -37.98 15.45
C LYS A 330 -20.76 -36.79 15.68
N ILE A 331 -19.53 -36.86 15.12
CA ILE A 331 -18.46 -35.90 15.33
C ILE A 331 -18.26 -35.11 14.08
N PHE A 332 -18.39 -33.79 14.19
CA PHE A 332 -18.27 -32.83 13.11
C PHE A 332 -16.90 -32.14 13.13
N LEU A 333 -16.25 -32.04 11.96
CA LEU A 333 -15.07 -31.23 11.72
C LEU A 333 -15.32 -30.36 10.48
N LEU A 334 -14.96 -29.08 10.56
CA LEU A 334 -14.98 -28.16 9.41
C LEU A 334 -13.72 -27.27 9.45
N ARG A 335 -12.78 -27.49 8.53
CA ARG A 335 -11.51 -26.73 8.47
C ARG A 335 -11.00 -26.59 7.03
N ARG A 336 -10.18 -25.57 6.83
CA ARG A 336 -9.29 -25.50 5.66
C ARG A 336 -8.03 -26.34 5.95
N TYR A 337 -7.58 -27.09 4.94
CA TYR A 337 -6.43 -27.98 5.07
C TYR A 337 -5.13 -27.35 4.60
N ASP A 338 -5.16 -26.11 4.11
CA ASP A 338 -3.96 -25.36 3.69
C ASP A 338 -3.18 -24.80 4.88
N ASN A 339 -3.78 -24.71 6.05
CA ASN A 339 -3.17 -24.19 7.26
C ASN A 339 -3.26 -25.18 8.43
N ILE A 340 -2.55 -26.30 8.28
CA ILE A 340 -2.53 -27.40 9.26
C ILE A 340 -1.95 -26.92 10.60
N SER A 341 -0.89 -26.11 10.55
CA SER A 341 -0.20 -25.64 11.75
C SER A 341 -1.16 -24.86 12.66
N LYS A 342 -1.93 -23.93 12.13
CA LYS A 342 -2.88 -23.15 12.90
C LYS A 342 -4.02 -24.01 13.45
N TYR A 343 -4.67 -24.78 12.60
CA TYR A 343 -5.94 -25.45 12.92
C TYR A 343 -5.79 -26.87 13.46
N ALA A 344 -4.56 -27.34 13.70
CA ALA A 344 -4.26 -28.65 14.32
C ALA A 344 -5.10 -29.84 13.78
N VAL A 345 -5.34 -29.87 12.46
CA VAL A 345 -6.13 -30.93 11.80
C VAL A 345 -5.45 -32.29 11.97
N ASP A 346 -4.13 -32.34 12.02
CA ASP A 346 -3.32 -33.48 12.30
C ASP A 346 -3.62 -34.07 13.69
N VAL A 347 -3.92 -33.26 14.70
CA VAL A 347 -4.34 -33.69 16.02
C VAL A 347 -5.71 -34.37 15.95
N SER A 348 -6.66 -33.80 15.15
CA SER A 348 -7.95 -34.47 14.93
C SER A 348 -7.77 -35.85 14.29
N VAL A 349 -6.89 -35.98 13.30
CA VAL A 349 -6.58 -37.26 12.66
C VAL A 349 -5.98 -38.27 13.67
N ARG A 350 -5.02 -37.83 14.48
CA ARG A 350 -4.43 -38.68 15.54
C ARG A 350 -5.46 -39.10 16.58
N THR A 351 -6.41 -38.21 16.93
CA THR A 351 -7.52 -38.51 17.83
C THR A 351 -8.41 -39.61 17.24
N ILE A 352 -8.75 -39.57 15.95
CA ILE A 352 -9.53 -40.60 15.27
C ILE A 352 -8.76 -41.92 15.21
N LEU A 353 -7.47 -41.91 14.92
CA LEU A 353 -6.61 -43.11 14.95
C LEU A 353 -6.51 -43.74 16.35
N GLU A 354 -6.46 -42.92 17.39
CA GLU A 354 -6.47 -43.43 18.77
C GLU A 354 -7.81 -44.04 19.11
N LEU A 355 -8.92 -43.38 18.75
CA LEU A 355 -10.26 -43.96 18.94
C LEU A 355 -10.47 -45.23 18.14
N SER A 356 -9.86 -45.43 16.99
CA SER A 356 -9.98 -46.65 16.17
C SER A 356 -9.46 -47.92 16.87
N ARG A 357 -8.67 -47.74 17.91
CA ARG A 357 -8.17 -48.85 18.78
C ARG A 357 -9.10 -49.19 19.93
N ARG A 358 -10.21 -48.47 20.09
CA ARG A 358 -11.14 -48.56 21.20
C ARG A 358 -12.49 -49.14 20.76
N ASN A 359 -13.16 -49.87 21.66
CA ASN A 359 -14.44 -50.51 21.33
C ASN A 359 -15.52 -49.54 20.89
N ILE A 360 -15.55 -48.33 21.47
CA ILE A 360 -16.52 -47.27 21.17
C ILE A 360 -16.47 -46.82 19.71
N PHE A 361 -15.35 -47.01 19.02
CA PHE A 361 -15.15 -46.49 17.66
C PHE A 361 -16.22 -46.94 16.68
N LYS A 362 -16.72 -48.16 16.81
CA LYS A 362 -17.77 -48.73 15.93
C LYS A 362 -19.10 -47.99 16.05
N GLU A 363 -19.33 -47.32 17.16
CA GLU A 363 -20.52 -46.55 17.42
C GLU A 363 -20.42 -45.10 17.02
N LEU A 364 -19.20 -44.60 16.74
CA LEU A 364 -18.93 -43.23 16.37
C LEU A 364 -19.03 -43.03 14.86
N GLU A 365 -19.52 -41.85 14.45
CA GLU A 365 -19.49 -41.38 13.06
C GLU A 365 -18.71 -40.06 12.97
N PHE A 366 -17.80 -39.96 12.01
CA PHE A 366 -17.00 -38.73 11.79
C PHE A 366 -17.39 -38.10 10.47
N ASN A 367 -17.84 -36.85 10.52
CA ASN A 367 -18.25 -36.05 9.36
C ASN A 367 -17.25 -34.92 9.15
N ILE A 368 -16.35 -35.08 8.18
CA ILE A 368 -15.22 -34.17 7.91
C ILE A 368 -15.50 -33.33 6.68
N TYR A 369 -15.64 -32.03 6.88
CA TYR A 369 -15.89 -31.04 5.83
C TYR A 369 -14.69 -30.14 5.64
N GLY A 370 -14.47 -29.70 4.41
CA GLY A 370 -13.46 -28.68 4.07
C GLY A 370 -12.73 -28.97 2.77
N MET A 371 -11.84 -28.06 2.42
CA MET A 371 -11.00 -28.14 1.23
C MET A 371 -9.58 -27.65 1.55
N GLY A 372 -8.59 -28.11 0.77
CA GLY A 372 -7.21 -27.68 0.88
C GLY A 372 -6.24 -28.63 0.18
N ASN A 373 -4.99 -28.19 0.03
CA ASN A 373 -3.98 -28.90 -0.76
C ASN A 373 -3.43 -30.18 -0.09
N PHE A 374 -3.53 -30.28 1.25
CA PHE A 374 -2.94 -31.38 2.03
C PHE A 374 -3.90 -32.51 2.39
N ARG A 375 -4.97 -32.67 1.61
CA ARG A 375 -6.04 -33.62 1.96
C ARG A 375 -5.56 -35.07 2.01
N GLU A 376 -4.75 -35.49 1.05
CA GLU A 376 -4.30 -36.87 0.94
C GLU A 376 -3.29 -37.21 2.04
N GLU A 377 -2.34 -36.35 2.27
CA GLU A 377 -1.31 -36.52 3.30
C GLU A 377 -1.92 -36.56 4.71
N LEU A 378 -2.94 -35.70 4.96
CA LEU A 378 -3.59 -35.64 6.27
C LEU A 378 -4.49 -36.85 6.54
N PHE A 379 -5.40 -37.15 5.62
CA PHE A 379 -6.50 -38.06 5.86
C PHE A 379 -6.25 -39.48 5.37
N GLY A 380 -5.17 -39.73 4.62
CA GLY A 380 -4.80 -41.04 4.14
C GLY A 380 -4.91 -42.14 5.23
N PRO A 381 -4.36 -41.94 6.43
CA PRO A 381 -4.40 -42.94 7.50
C PRO A 381 -5.80 -43.34 7.97
N ILE A 382 -6.79 -42.49 7.87
CA ILE A 382 -8.16 -42.71 8.35
C ILE A 382 -9.20 -42.93 7.24
N LYS A 383 -8.80 -42.92 5.97
CA LYS A 383 -9.69 -43.22 4.83
C LYS A 383 -10.22 -44.63 4.81
N GLN A 384 -9.51 -45.57 5.44
CA GLN A 384 -9.91 -46.98 5.51
C GLN A 384 -11.14 -47.25 6.39
N PHE A 385 -11.54 -46.30 7.23
CA PHE A 385 -12.64 -46.49 8.16
C PHE A 385 -13.98 -46.06 7.55
N SER A 386 -14.95 -47.00 7.49
CA SER A 386 -16.26 -46.80 6.89
C SER A 386 -17.14 -45.79 7.63
N ASN A 387 -16.89 -45.54 8.91
CA ASN A 387 -17.56 -44.59 9.76
C ASN A 387 -16.92 -43.17 9.71
N VAL A 388 -15.87 -42.97 8.88
CA VAL A 388 -15.26 -41.66 8.61
C VAL A 388 -15.66 -41.19 7.23
N LYS A 389 -16.48 -40.15 7.17
CA LYS A 389 -17.05 -39.58 5.95
C LYS A 389 -16.38 -38.27 5.58
N PHE A 390 -15.99 -38.15 4.32
CA PHE A 390 -15.30 -36.94 3.79
C PHE A 390 -16.16 -36.19 2.81
N TYR A 391 -16.34 -34.91 3.08
CA TYR A 391 -17.08 -33.97 2.22
C TYR A 391 -16.14 -32.86 1.72
N ASN A 392 -15.62 -33.05 0.51
CA ASN A 392 -14.67 -32.12 -0.09
C ASN A 392 -15.36 -30.88 -0.64
N LYS A 393 -15.95 -30.09 0.26
CA LYS A 393 -16.64 -28.85 -0.05
C LYS A 393 -16.62 -27.89 1.12
N PHE A 394 -16.72 -26.61 0.83
CA PHE A 394 -17.11 -25.62 1.82
C PHE A 394 -18.64 -25.58 1.94
N LEU A 395 -19.11 -25.20 3.12
CA LEU A 395 -20.52 -25.11 3.45
C LEU A 395 -20.94 -23.66 3.60
N THR A 396 -22.07 -23.25 3.07
CA THR A 396 -22.71 -21.96 3.41
C THR A 396 -23.17 -21.97 4.88
N HIS A 397 -23.38 -20.80 5.49
CA HIS A 397 -23.90 -20.73 6.88
C HIS A 397 -25.20 -21.52 7.06
N LYS A 398 -26.10 -21.51 6.06
CA LYS A 398 -27.33 -22.35 6.08
C LYS A 398 -27.03 -23.85 6.03
N GLU A 399 -26.03 -24.28 5.23
CA GLU A 399 -25.63 -25.68 5.18
C GLU A 399 -24.91 -26.08 6.48
N ILE A 400 -24.06 -25.19 7.05
CA ILE A 400 -23.42 -25.45 8.35
C ILE A 400 -24.48 -25.66 9.43
N SER A 401 -25.49 -24.81 9.50
CA SER A 401 -26.60 -24.93 10.47
C SER A 401 -27.31 -26.29 10.34
N LYS A 402 -27.58 -26.77 9.10
CA LYS A 402 -28.18 -28.10 8.87
C LYS A 402 -27.25 -29.20 9.36
N VAL A 403 -25.97 -29.13 9.03
CA VAL A 403 -24.97 -30.15 9.46
C VAL A 403 -24.85 -30.14 10.99
N HIS A 404 -24.90 -28.97 11.64
CA HIS A 404 -24.91 -28.88 13.10
C HIS A 404 -26.12 -29.58 13.73
N LYS A 405 -27.30 -29.56 13.10
CA LYS A 405 -28.49 -30.28 13.60
C LYS A 405 -28.31 -31.79 13.58
N GLU A 406 -27.48 -32.33 12.68
CA GLU A 406 -27.27 -33.76 12.50
C GLU A 406 -26.10 -34.33 13.36
N ASN A 407 -25.28 -33.47 13.94
CA ASN A 407 -24.09 -33.85 14.70
C ASN A 407 -24.23 -33.39 16.17
N GLY A 408 -23.48 -34.05 17.05
CA GLY A 408 -23.50 -33.71 18.47
C GLY A 408 -22.19 -33.14 18.98
N ILE A 409 -21.04 -33.57 18.44
CA ILE A 409 -19.74 -33.10 18.87
C ILE A 409 -19.07 -32.28 17.75
N ALA A 410 -18.47 -31.16 18.11
CA ALA A 410 -17.58 -30.38 17.25
C ALA A 410 -16.13 -30.56 17.74
N LEU A 411 -15.31 -31.25 16.96
CA LEU A 411 -13.90 -31.49 17.27
C LEU A 411 -13.03 -30.44 16.58
N PHE A 412 -12.57 -29.44 17.34
CA PHE A 412 -11.87 -28.27 16.82
C PHE A 412 -10.56 -27.97 17.57
N PRO A 413 -9.59 -28.93 17.60
CA PRO A 413 -8.27 -28.56 18.10
C PRO A 413 -7.69 -27.40 17.28
N THR A 414 -6.99 -26.49 17.95
CA THR A 414 -6.34 -25.35 17.29
C THR A 414 -5.10 -24.94 18.08
N ARG A 415 -3.98 -24.68 17.40
CA ARG A 415 -2.77 -24.16 18.05
C ARG A 415 -2.88 -22.66 18.26
N TYR A 416 -3.65 -22.00 17.41
CA TYR A 416 -3.81 -20.57 17.45
C TYR A 416 -5.17 -20.12 16.92
N ASP A 417 -5.89 -19.35 17.69
CA ASP A 417 -7.10 -18.69 17.25
C ASP A 417 -7.33 -17.40 18.04
N ALA A 418 -8.03 -16.46 17.43
CA ALA A 418 -8.36 -15.17 18.02
C ALA A 418 -9.68 -15.19 18.78
N GLN A 419 -10.63 -15.98 18.26
CA GLN A 419 -11.97 -16.19 18.82
C GLN A 419 -12.49 -17.59 18.49
N GLY A 420 -12.14 -18.16 17.32
CA GLY A 420 -12.68 -19.43 16.87
C GLY A 420 -14.16 -19.36 16.45
N VAL A 421 -14.47 -18.51 15.46
CA VAL A 421 -15.85 -18.26 15.00
C VAL A 421 -16.62 -19.53 14.71
N SER A 422 -16.06 -20.46 13.90
CA SER A 422 -16.72 -21.73 13.57
C SER A 422 -16.99 -22.60 14.80
N MET A 423 -16.12 -22.52 15.78
CA MET A 423 -16.29 -23.23 17.06
C MET A 423 -17.42 -22.59 17.87
N CYS A 424 -17.51 -21.26 17.87
CA CYS A 424 -18.60 -20.54 18.51
C CYS A 424 -19.96 -20.82 17.83
N GLU A 425 -19.99 -20.93 16.50
CA GLU A 425 -21.18 -21.32 15.72
C GLU A 425 -21.65 -22.73 16.10
N ALA A 426 -20.72 -23.69 16.21
CA ALA A 426 -21.03 -25.06 16.62
C ALA A 426 -21.59 -25.11 18.05
N GLY A 427 -20.92 -24.43 18.99
CA GLY A 427 -21.40 -24.35 20.39
C GLY A 427 -22.74 -23.65 20.50
N ALA A 428 -22.99 -22.61 19.71
CA ALA A 428 -24.28 -21.93 19.64
C ALA A 428 -25.39 -22.85 19.16
N SER A 429 -25.12 -23.77 18.23
CA SER A 429 -26.08 -24.77 17.73
C SER A 429 -26.29 -25.98 18.66
N GLY A 430 -25.66 -25.99 19.84
CA GLY A 430 -25.79 -27.10 20.80
C GLY A 430 -24.86 -28.28 20.57
N LEU A 431 -23.81 -28.13 19.71
CA LEU A 431 -22.75 -29.14 19.67
C LEU A 431 -21.85 -28.97 20.89
N LEU A 432 -21.44 -30.13 21.43
CA LEU A 432 -20.39 -30.14 22.45
C LEU A 432 -19.05 -29.82 21.78
N VAL A 433 -18.49 -28.68 22.12
CA VAL A 433 -17.20 -28.24 21.57
C VAL A 433 -16.05 -28.85 22.33
N ILE A 434 -15.18 -29.58 21.64
CA ILE A 434 -13.91 -30.07 22.15
C ILE A 434 -12.80 -29.33 21.44
N SER A 435 -12.01 -28.58 22.18
CA SER A 435 -11.00 -27.69 21.61
C SER A 435 -9.73 -27.66 22.45
N SER A 436 -8.79 -26.81 22.01
CA SER A 436 -7.48 -26.67 22.62
C SER A 436 -7.48 -25.77 23.84
N ASP A 437 -6.57 -26.02 24.76
CA ASP A 437 -6.26 -25.15 25.90
C ASP A 437 -5.50 -23.90 25.39
N ASN A 438 -6.29 -22.93 24.91
CA ASN A 438 -5.85 -21.66 24.39
C ASN A 438 -6.64 -20.56 25.10
N GLU A 439 -5.99 -19.53 25.56
CA GLU A 439 -6.62 -18.48 26.36
C GLU A 439 -7.76 -17.75 25.60
N ALA A 440 -7.61 -17.53 24.29
CA ALA A 440 -8.68 -16.94 23.49
C ALA A 440 -9.91 -17.86 23.42
N ILE A 441 -9.72 -19.17 23.36
CA ILE A 441 -10.82 -20.15 23.34
C ILE A 441 -11.57 -20.15 24.66
N LYS A 442 -10.87 -20.07 25.79
CA LYS A 442 -11.46 -20.01 27.14
C LYS A 442 -12.34 -18.81 27.35
N GLU A 443 -12.13 -17.71 26.60
CA GLU A 443 -13.04 -16.56 26.67
C GLU A 443 -14.45 -16.87 26.17
N PHE A 444 -14.60 -17.80 25.23
CA PHE A 444 -15.85 -18.10 24.54
C PHE A 444 -16.45 -19.45 24.91
N ILE A 445 -15.60 -20.45 25.08
CA ILE A 445 -16.01 -21.80 25.45
C ILE A 445 -15.65 -22.04 26.93
N PRO A 446 -16.62 -22.43 27.77
CA PRO A 446 -16.29 -22.73 29.16
C PRO A 446 -15.37 -23.91 29.26
N PHE A 447 -14.35 -23.82 30.11
CA PHE A 447 -13.54 -24.96 30.52
C PHE A 447 -14.36 -25.74 31.55
N LYS A 448 -14.87 -26.87 31.14
CA LYS A 448 -15.71 -27.69 31.98
C LYS A 448 -15.46 -29.16 31.71
N ASP A 449 -15.11 -29.87 32.75
CA ASP A 449 -15.04 -31.35 32.74
C ASP A 449 -14.07 -31.96 31.71
N GLY A 450 -13.16 -31.17 31.15
CA GLY A 450 -12.10 -31.66 30.27
C GLY A 450 -12.37 -31.50 28.77
N ASN A 451 -13.34 -30.65 28.36
CA ASN A 451 -13.62 -30.32 26.96
C ASN A 451 -12.56 -29.42 26.31
N ILE A 452 -11.74 -28.74 27.11
CA ILE A 452 -10.59 -27.93 26.67
C ILE A 452 -9.32 -28.67 27.07
N ILE A 453 -8.50 -29.01 26.07
CA ILE A 453 -7.44 -30.02 26.20
C ILE A 453 -6.15 -29.43 25.62
N ASP A 454 -4.99 -29.77 26.20
CA ASP A 454 -3.70 -29.46 25.58
C ASP A 454 -3.69 -29.89 24.11
N THR A 455 -3.31 -28.95 23.23
CA THR A 455 -3.48 -29.10 21.77
C THR A 455 -2.87 -30.36 21.23
N GLU A 456 -1.69 -30.75 21.69
CA GLU A 456 -0.96 -31.92 21.16
C GLU A 456 -1.40 -33.22 21.78
N ASN A 457 -2.22 -33.20 22.82
CA ASN A 457 -2.59 -34.42 23.59
C ASN A 457 -3.81 -35.13 22.98
N TYR A 458 -3.64 -35.68 21.78
CA TYR A 458 -4.70 -36.40 21.06
C TYR A 458 -5.30 -37.57 21.84
N ILE A 459 -4.58 -38.18 22.79
CA ILE A 459 -5.06 -39.26 23.66
C ILE A 459 -6.17 -38.72 24.57
N LYS A 460 -5.95 -37.57 25.24
CA LYS A 460 -6.99 -36.95 26.08
C LYS A 460 -8.23 -36.52 25.30
N TYR A 461 -8.08 -36.10 24.04
CA TYR A 461 -9.24 -35.87 23.17
C TYR A 461 -10.04 -37.18 22.99
N ALA A 462 -9.38 -38.28 22.71
CA ALA A 462 -10.02 -39.57 22.56
C ALA A 462 -10.68 -40.05 23.88
N ASP A 463 -9.99 -39.91 25.03
CA ASP A 463 -10.53 -40.25 26.35
C ASP A 463 -11.80 -39.44 26.67
N PHE A 464 -11.77 -38.18 26.37
CA PHE A 464 -12.93 -37.30 26.63
C PHE A 464 -14.10 -37.68 25.73
N ILE A 465 -13.89 -37.90 24.43
CA ILE A 465 -14.95 -38.36 23.50
C ILE A 465 -15.58 -39.65 23.98
N GLU A 466 -14.79 -40.70 24.29
CA GLU A 466 -15.27 -41.99 24.76
C GLU A 466 -16.14 -41.89 26.03
N LYS A 467 -15.74 -41.00 26.94
CA LYS A 467 -16.46 -40.77 28.20
C LYS A 467 -17.77 -40.00 27.96
N ILE A 468 -17.73 -38.93 27.14
CA ILE A 468 -18.84 -37.97 27.07
C ILE A 468 -20.03 -38.49 26.24
N VAL A 469 -19.78 -39.32 25.21
CA VAL A 469 -20.85 -39.85 24.35
C VAL A 469 -21.82 -40.79 25.05
N ASN A 470 -21.47 -41.24 26.26
CA ASN A 470 -22.29 -42.13 27.10
C ASN A 470 -22.91 -41.40 28.32
N ASP A 471 -22.60 -40.13 28.51
CA ASP A 471 -23.11 -39.30 29.63
C ASP A 471 -23.95 -38.13 29.13
N GLU A 472 -25.22 -38.39 28.81
CA GLU A 472 -26.17 -37.40 28.28
C GLU A 472 -26.34 -36.22 29.21
N LYS A 473 -26.39 -36.43 30.51
CA LYS A 473 -26.60 -35.35 31.50
C LYS A 473 -25.40 -34.38 31.47
N LYS A 474 -24.21 -34.92 31.50
CA LYS A 474 -22.98 -34.13 31.45
C LYS A 474 -22.82 -33.44 30.13
N PHE A 475 -23.11 -34.13 29.02
CA PHE A 475 -23.12 -33.56 27.68
C PHE A 475 -24.01 -32.33 27.59
N ASN A 476 -25.28 -32.45 28.00
CA ASN A 476 -26.23 -31.34 27.97
C ASN A 476 -25.87 -30.20 28.92
N ASN A 477 -25.30 -30.47 30.08
CA ASN A 477 -24.81 -29.42 30.96
C ASN A 477 -23.71 -28.56 30.30
N ILE A 478 -22.72 -29.21 29.63
CA ILE A 478 -21.63 -28.50 28.94
C ILE A 478 -22.16 -27.67 27.77
N THR A 479 -23.08 -28.25 26.96
CA THR A 479 -23.62 -27.54 25.79
C THR A 479 -24.49 -26.35 26.19
N ASN A 480 -25.32 -26.49 27.24
CA ASN A 480 -26.13 -25.36 27.77
C ASN A 480 -25.28 -24.24 28.33
N ASP A 481 -24.22 -24.55 29.09
CA ASP A 481 -23.31 -23.54 29.62
C ASP A 481 -22.51 -22.86 28.49
N THR A 482 -22.14 -23.61 27.45
CA THR A 482 -21.52 -23.07 26.26
C THR A 482 -22.45 -22.10 25.54
N ARG A 483 -23.71 -22.49 25.31
CA ARG A 483 -24.70 -21.61 24.67
C ARG A 483 -24.90 -20.32 25.48
N LYS A 484 -25.09 -20.45 26.81
CA LYS A 484 -25.24 -19.29 27.68
C LYS A 484 -24.10 -18.31 27.55
N LYS A 485 -22.86 -18.79 27.62
CA LYS A 485 -21.65 -17.97 27.49
C LYS A 485 -21.53 -17.31 26.12
N LEU A 486 -21.85 -18.04 25.04
CA LEU A 486 -21.81 -17.52 23.68
C LEU A 486 -22.89 -16.45 23.46
N VAL A 487 -24.11 -16.63 23.94
CA VAL A 487 -25.16 -15.59 23.91
C VAL A 487 -24.68 -14.31 24.60
N GLU A 488 -24.10 -14.45 25.80
CA GLU A 488 -23.56 -13.32 26.56
C GLU A 488 -22.44 -12.58 25.83
N LYS A 489 -21.56 -13.31 25.13
CA LYS A 489 -20.34 -12.75 24.52
C LYS A 489 -20.49 -12.36 23.05
N THR A 490 -21.32 -13.07 22.27
CA THR A 490 -21.30 -12.99 20.81
C THR A 490 -22.66 -12.70 20.17
N SER A 491 -23.71 -12.44 20.97
CA SER A 491 -25.02 -12.02 20.46
C SER A 491 -24.93 -10.64 19.78
N TYR A 492 -25.97 -10.30 19.04
CA TYR A 492 -26.13 -8.98 18.44
C TYR A 492 -25.95 -7.85 19.48
N ASP A 493 -26.63 -7.98 20.65
CA ASP A 493 -26.54 -6.98 21.71
C ASP A 493 -25.15 -6.85 22.33
N ALA A 494 -24.42 -7.96 22.44
CA ALA A 494 -23.06 -7.98 22.99
C ALA A 494 -21.99 -7.44 22.03
N THR A 495 -22.27 -7.42 20.72
CA THR A 495 -21.30 -7.14 19.66
C THR A 495 -21.75 -5.97 18.76
N VAL A 496 -22.48 -6.25 17.69
CA VAL A 496 -22.80 -5.25 16.64
C VAL A 496 -23.58 -4.06 17.17
N LYS A 497 -24.42 -4.26 18.18
CA LYS A 497 -25.12 -3.12 18.81
C LYS A 497 -24.15 -2.13 19.43
N LYS A 498 -23.11 -2.61 20.11
CA LYS A 498 -22.02 -1.76 20.63
C LYS A 498 -21.27 -1.07 19.51
N GLU A 499 -20.97 -1.78 18.42
CA GLU A 499 -20.35 -1.17 17.23
C GLU A 499 -21.24 -0.06 16.65
N ILE A 500 -22.55 -0.30 16.53
CA ILE A 500 -23.52 0.69 16.05
C ILE A 500 -23.57 1.91 16.98
N GLU A 501 -23.56 1.70 18.29
CA GLU A 501 -23.52 2.79 19.27
C GLU A 501 -22.23 3.61 19.11
N LEU A 502 -21.09 2.98 18.93
CA LEU A 502 -19.82 3.65 18.66
C LEU A 502 -19.85 4.42 17.32
N ILE A 503 -20.42 3.84 16.29
CA ILE A 503 -20.56 4.46 14.97
C ILE A 503 -21.51 5.66 15.02
N LYS A 504 -22.63 5.53 15.75
CA LYS A 504 -23.63 6.59 15.94
C LYS A 504 -23.21 7.65 16.95
N SER A 505 -22.38 7.29 17.93
CA SER A 505 -21.88 8.26 18.90
C SER A 505 -21.08 9.33 18.16
N GLY A 506 -21.76 10.37 17.76
CA GLY A 506 -21.15 11.58 17.22
C GLY A 506 -20.77 12.46 18.36
N LYS A 507 -19.50 12.42 18.76
CA LYS A 507 -18.81 13.56 19.36
C LYS A 507 -17.45 13.10 19.83
N ASN A 508 -16.54 13.04 18.94
CA ASN A 508 -15.37 13.82 19.25
C ASN A 508 -15.29 14.82 18.08
N LYS A 509 -15.80 16.06 18.24
CA LYS A 509 -14.97 17.13 17.76
C LYS A 509 -13.63 16.77 18.38
N ILE A 510 -12.75 16.21 17.57
CA ILE A 510 -11.35 16.20 17.90
C ILE A 510 -11.14 17.67 18.17
N ASN A 511 -11.12 18.06 19.44
CA ASN A 511 -10.55 19.31 19.81
C ASN A 511 -9.08 19.14 19.44
N GLU A 512 -8.80 19.24 18.13
CA GLU A 512 -7.52 19.70 17.71
C GLU A 512 -7.42 21.05 18.41
N ASN A 513 -6.74 21.10 19.55
CA ASN A 513 -6.24 22.34 20.09
C ASN A 513 -5.19 22.86 19.11
N VAL A 514 -5.60 23.03 17.83
CA VAL A 514 -4.82 23.71 16.83
C VAL A 514 -4.87 25.17 17.24
N VAL A 515 -3.79 25.62 17.80
CA VAL A 515 -3.57 27.04 18.04
C VAL A 515 -2.40 27.41 17.11
N ILE A 516 -2.63 28.33 16.19
CA ILE A 516 -1.54 28.94 15.43
C ILE A 516 -0.88 29.96 16.36
N PRO A 517 0.34 29.73 16.82
CA PRO A 517 0.96 30.61 17.79
C PRO A 517 1.35 31.97 17.16
N GLU A 518 1.64 32.92 18.03
CA GLU A 518 2.32 34.14 17.62
C GLU A 518 3.77 33.85 17.22
N LEU A 519 4.24 34.60 16.24
CA LEU A 519 5.63 34.51 15.79
C LEU A 519 6.56 35.11 16.84
N ASP A 520 7.60 34.40 17.18
CA ASP A 520 8.68 34.91 18.03
C ASP A 520 9.37 36.15 17.38
N LYS A 521 9.89 37.04 18.21
CA LYS A 521 10.60 38.25 17.72
C LYS A 521 11.81 37.93 16.85
N ASN A 522 12.45 36.80 17.11
CA ASN A 522 13.61 36.29 16.37
C ASN A 522 13.31 34.91 15.77
N PRO A 523 12.58 34.85 14.67
CA PRO A 523 12.25 33.58 14.05
C PRO A 523 13.51 32.86 13.55
N ILE A 524 13.56 31.56 13.79
CA ILE A 524 14.71 30.72 13.46
C ILE A 524 14.61 30.19 12.04
N LEU A 525 13.42 29.79 11.61
CA LEU A 525 13.18 29.21 10.30
C LEU A 525 12.03 29.92 9.60
N THR A 526 12.21 30.36 8.37
CA THR A 526 11.11 30.69 7.45
C THR A 526 10.86 29.52 6.51
N VAL A 527 9.64 28.98 6.54
CA VAL A 527 9.16 27.99 5.58
C VAL A 527 8.39 28.73 4.49
N ILE A 528 8.91 28.69 3.27
CA ILE A 528 8.25 29.23 2.08
C ILE A 528 7.44 28.11 1.44
N ILE A 529 6.15 28.34 1.23
CA ILE A 529 5.23 27.38 0.61
C ILE A 529 4.72 27.95 -0.71
N PRO A 530 5.30 27.56 -1.85
CA PRO A 530 4.71 27.80 -3.16
C PRO A 530 3.36 27.10 -3.27
N ALA A 531 2.28 27.85 -3.55
CA ALA A 531 0.94 27.30 -3.61
C ALA A 531 0.23 27.70 -4.91
N TYR A 532 -0.07 26.73 -5.76
CA TYR A 532 -0.88 26.90 -6.97
C TYR A 532 -1.75 25.70 -7.23
N ASN A 533 -3.06 25.83 -7.06
CA ASN A 533 -4.05 24.76 -7.22
C ASN A 533 -3.72 23.51 -6.38
N VAL A 534 -3.57 23.71 -5.07
CA VAL A 534 -3.19 22.67 -4.09
C VAL A 534 -4.24 22.49 -2.98
N GLU A 535 -5.49 22.81 -3.25
CA GLU A 535 -6.60 22.73 -2.28
C GLU A 535 -6.69 21.39 -1.56
N GLN A 536 -6.33 20.29 -2.23
CA GLN A 536 -6.38 18.94 -1.67
C GLN A 536 -5.28 18.66 -0.65
N TYR A 537 -4.18 19.42 -0.65
CA TYR A 537 -2.96 19.10 0.08
C TYR A 537 -2.59 20.13 1.13
N ILE A 538 -2.84 21.41 0.85
CA ILE A 538 -2.30 22.54 1.61
C ILE A 538 -2.65 22.50 3.10
N ILE A 539 -3.86 22.11 3.47
CA ILE A 539 -4.27 22.04 4.88
C ILE A 539 -3.53 20.94 5.63
N LYS A 540 -3.25 19.81 4.97
CA LYS A 540 -2.41 18.76 5.55
C LYS A 540 -1.00 19.27 5.82
N LEU A 541 -0.38 19.93 4.85
CA LEU A 541 0.94 20.54 5.04
C LEU A 541 0.95 21.50 6.25
N LEU A 542 0.02 22.44 6.33
CA LEU A 542 -0.07 23.38 7.44
C LEU A 542 -0.22 22.69 8.78
N LYS A 543 -1.03 21.64 8.85
CA LYS A 543 -1.19 20.83 10.06
C LYS A 543 0.10 20.13 10.48
N THR A 544 0.84 19.53 9.54
CA THR A 544 2.12 18.87 9.86
C THR A 544 3.22 19.84 10.32
N LEU A 545 3.13 21.10 9.92
CA LEU A 545 4.04 22.15 10.39
C LEU A 545 3.70 22.65 11.81
N ILE A 546 2.42 22.68 12.16
CA ILE A 546 1.92 23.41 13.35
C ILE A 546 1.50 22.48 14.48
N ILE A 547 0.73 21.42 14.19
CA ILE A 547 0.16 20.54 15.21
C ILE A 547 1.24 19.67 15.84
N ASN A 548 1.21 19.57 17.19
CA ASN A 548 2.20 18.82 17.99
C ASN A 548 3.64 19.29 17.80
N ASN A 549 3.88 20.48 17.26
CA ASN A 549 5.20 21.09 17.16
C ASN A 549 5.36 22.17 18.24
N LYS A 550 6.00 21.83 19.35
CA LYS A 550 6.20 22.75 20.49
C LYS A 550 7.09 23.95 20.15
N ASN A 551 7.93 23.82 19.13
CA ASN A 551 8.84 24.85 18.65
C ASN A 551 8.26 25.69 17.52
N SER A 552 7.00 25.47 17.13
CA SER A 552 6.38 26.14 15.96
C SER A 552 6.40 27.67 16.05
N LYS A 553 6.36 28.28 17.25
CA LYS A 553 6.47 29.73 17.45
C LYS A 553 7.76 30.36 16.89
N TYR A 554 8.83 29.58 16.74
CA TYR A 554 10.10 30.01 16.14
C TYR A 554 10.14 29.87 14.62
N MET A 555 9.04 29.44 14.02
CA MET A 555 8.93 29.17 12.59
C MET A 555 7.95 30.16 11.95
N GLU A 556 8.42 30.93 10.99
CA GLU A 556 7.58 31.73 10.12
C GLU A 556 7.12 30.89 8.94
N ILE A 557 5.83 30.86 8.63
CA ILE A 557 5.26 30.12 7.50
C ILE A 557 4.71 31.13 6.51
N LEU A 558 5.30 31.19 5.33
CA LEU A 558 4.87 32.08 4.22
C LEU A 558 4.19 31.23 3.15
N VAL A 559 2.85 31.23 3.12
CA VAL A 559 2.11 30.64 2.00
C VAL A 559 2.04 31.67 0.91
N VAL A 560 2.72 31.43 -0.21
CA VAL A 560 2.71 32.30 -1.37
C VAL A 560 1.77 31.74 -2.42
N ASN A 561 0.52 32.23 -2.44
CA ASN A 561 -0.49 31.85 -3.43
C ASN A 561 -0.16 32.50 -4.77
N ASP A 562 0.06 31.67 -5.78
CA ASP A 562 0.44 32.08 -7.14
C ASP A 562 -0.78 32.23 -8.07
N GLY A 563 -1.83 32.91 -7.59
CA GLY A 563 -3.06 33.11 -8.35
C GLY A 563 -3.81 31.81 -8.59
N SER A 564 -3.99 30.97 -7.55
CA SER A 564 -4.78 29.73 -7.62
C SER A 564 -6.19 29.98 -8.09
N LYS A 565 -6.73 29.04 -8.88
CA LYS A 565 -8.10 29.07 -9.42
C LYS A 565 -9.05 28.13 -8.68
N ASP A 566 -8.52 27.30 -7.80
CA ASP A 566 -9.25 26.39 -6.91
C ASP A 566 -9.46 27.03 -5.53
N SER A 567 -9.90 26.28 -4.54
CA SER A 567 -10.16 26.78 -3.19
C SER A 567 -8.90 26.98 -2.33
N THR A 568 -7.69 26.86 -2.88
CA THR A 568 -6.42 26.92 -2.12
C THR A 568 -6.35 28.16 -1.21
N LEU A 569 -6.55 29.37 -1.76
CA LEU A 569 -6.46 30.62 -1.00
C LEU A 569 -7.53 30.69 0.11
N ASN A 570 -8.76 30.33 -0.23
CA ASN A 570 -9.87 30.32 0.71
C ASN A 570 -9.61 29.37 1.90
N LEU A 571 -9.17 28.15 1.62
CA LEU A 571 -8.87 27.14 2.65
C LEU A 571 -7.77 27.60 3.61
N VAL A 572 -6.69 28.21 3.09
CA VAL A 572 -5.60 28.72 3.93
C VAL A 572 -6.07 29.90 4.78
N THR A 573 -6.90 30.79 4.20
CA THR A 573 -7.46 31.93 4.91
C THR A 573 -8.42 31.50 6.02
N GLU A 574 -9.31 30.56 5.74
CA GLU A 574 -10.22 29.98 6.72
C GLU A 574 -9.45 29.27 7.84
N PHE A 575 -8.41 28.48 7.50
CA PHE A 575 -7.57 27.81 8.47
C PHE A 575 -6.88 28.82 9.40
N LYS A 576 -6.29 29.89 8.85
CA LYS A 576 -5.69 30.97 9.63
C LYS A 576 -6.71 31.63 10.55
N ASN A 577 -7.84 32.05 10.02
CA ASN A 577 -8.87 32.77 10.79
C ASN A 577 -9.50 31.89 11.90
N LYS A 578 -9.64 30.62 11.66
CA LYS A 578 -10.19 29.68 12.63
C LYS A 578 -9.27 29.40 13.81
N TYR A 579 -7.98 29.36 13.58
CA TYR A 579 -7.01 28.84 14.54
C TYR A 579 -5.99 29.86 15.05
N SER A 580 -5.99 31.09 14.52
CA SER A 580 -5.13 32.19 14.97
C SER A 580 -5.96 33.28 15.61
N SER A 581 -5.56 33.69 16.81
CA SER A 581 -6.13 34.86 17.50
C SER A 581 -5.28 36.12 17.36
N SER A 582 -4.10 36.04 16.74
CA SER A 582 -3.13 37.14 16.65
C SER A 582 -2.89 37.60 15.22
N SER A 583 -2.75 38.91 15.05
CA SER A 583 -2.27 39.53 13.81
C SER A 583 -0.80 39.17 13.49
N ASN A 584 -0.01 38.90 14.53
CA ASN A 584 1.40 38.46 14.39
C ASN A 584 1.54 36.94 14.45
N SER A 585 0.67 36.20 13.78
CA SER A 585 0.75 34.74 13.76
C SER A 585 1.93 34.26 12.92
N ILE A 586 2.42 33.05 13.24
CA ILE A 586 3.46 32.37 12.44
C ILE A 586 3.04 32.16 10.98
N LEU A 587 1.73 32.04 10.69
CA LEU A 587 1.19 31.81 9.36
C LEU A 587 0.85 33.14 8.67
N LYS A 588 1.57 33.45 7.60
CA LYS A 588 1.36 34.61 6.74
C LYS A 588 0.96 34.15 5.35
N ILE A 589 0.03 34.85 4.73
CA ILE A 589 -0.49 34.59 3.40
C ILE A 589 -0.08 35.72 2.49
N ILE A 590 0.53 35.40 1.37
CA ILE A 590 0.90 36.36 0.32
C ILE A 590 0.16 35.91 -0.95
N ASP A 591 -0.79 36.74 -1.39
CA ASP A 591 -1.53 36.46 -2.61
C ASP A 591 -0.95 37.34 -3.75
N LYS A 592 -0.71 36.71 -4.91
CA LYS A 592 -0.12 37.38 -6.07
C LYS A 592 -0.65 36.80 -7.39
N GLU A 593 -0.52 37.57 -8.46
CA GLU A 593 -0.75 37.06 -9.81
C GLU A 593 0.22 35.90 -10.15
N ASN A 594 -0.27 34.95 -10.99
CA ASN A 594 0.53 33.77 -11.36
C ASN A 594 1.81 34.17 -12.10
N GLY A 595 2.94 33.87 -11.49
CA GLY A 595 4.29 34.05 -12.03
C GLY A 595 5.11 32.78 -12.05
N GLY A 596 4.54 31.63 -11.64
CA GLY A 596 5.19 30.33 -11.57
C GLY A 596 6.00 30.12 -10.30
N HIS A 597 6.48 28.91 -10.13
CA HIS A 597 7.16 28.41 -8.91
C HIS A 597 8.35 29.31 -8.49
N GLY A 598 9.21 29.71 -9.43
CA GLY A 598 10.34 30.60 -9.13
C GLY A 598 9.89 31.98 -8.61
N SER A 599 8.80 32.52 -9.11
CA SER A 599 8.24 33.79 -8.65
C SER A 599 7.80 33.71 -7.17
N THR A 600 7.21 32.59 -6.75
CA THR A 600 6.79 32.39 -5.35
C THR A 600 7.97 32.31 -4.40
N ILE A 601 9.03 31.61 -4.81
CA ILE A 601 10.28 31.53 -4.02
C ILE A 601 10.94 32.91 -3.93
N ASN A 602 11.04 33.67 -5.04
CA ASN A 602 11.59 35.04 -5.06
C ASN A 602 10.87 35.92 -4.03
N VAL A 603 9.54 35.94 -4.05
CA VAL A 603 8.71 36.70 -3.11
C VAL A 603 8.90 36.20 -1.67
N GLY A 604 8.95 34.88 -1.48
CA GLY A 604 9.17 34.26 -0.18
C GLY A 604 10.49 34.68 0.45
N ILE A 605 11.61 34.62 -0.30
CA ILE A 605 12.95 35.04 0.17
C ILE A 605 12.96 36.53 0.52
N ALA A 606 12.33 37.38 -0.31
CA ALA A 606 12.27 38.84 -0.07
C ALA A 606 11.51 39.17 1.23
N LYS A 607 10.49 38.35 1.60
CA LYS A 607 9.62 38.59 2.77
C LYS A 607 10.04 37.76 4.01
N ALA A 608 10.99 36.85 3.88
CA ALA A 608 11.45 35.99 4.97
C ALA A 608 12.13 36.81 6.10
N ASN A 609 11.92 36.38 7.34
CA ASN A 609 12.55 36.96 8.54
C ASN A 609 13.31 35.95 9.38
N GLY A 610 13.19 34.66 9.12
CA GLY A 610 13.91 33.60 9.84
C GLY A 610 15.41 33.61 9.59
N LYS A 611 16.18 33.13 10.53
CA LYS A 611 17.63 32.94 10.38
C LYS A 611 17.95 32.04 9.19
N TYR A 612 17.14 30.99 9.00
CA TYR A 612 17.21 30.04 7.91
C TYR A 612 15.93 30.07 7.06
N VAL A 613 16.05 29.63 5.81
CA VAL A 613 14.93 29.49 4.86
C VAL A 613 14.88 28.04 4.39
N ARG A 614 13.68 27.48 4.36
CA ARG A 614 13.35 26.20 3.74
C ARG A 614 12.17 26.39 2.79
N VAL A 615 12.21 25.75 1.63
CA VAL A 615 11.09 25.68 0.69
C VAL A 615 10.41 24.33 0.82
N ILE A 616 9.07 24.32 0.88
CA ILE A 616 8.26 23.10 0.90
C ILE A 616 7.11 23.29 -0.08
N ASP A 617 6.98 22.41 -1.06
CA ASP A 617 5.93 22.48 -2.07
C ASP A 617 4.54 22.25 -1.44
N GLY A 618 3.54 22.99 -1.90
CA GLY A 618 2.21 23.02 -1.31
C GLY A 618 1.43 21.69 -1.40
N ASP A 619 1.92 20.74 -2.20
CA ASP A 619 1.37 19.40 -2.36
C ASP A 619 2.13 18.29 -1.57
N ASP A 620 3.18 18.69 -0.85
CA ASP A 620 3.99 17.83 0.00
C ASP A 620 3.67 18.04 1.49
N TRP A 621 4.39 17.40 2.40
CA TRP A 621 4.24 17.59 3.85
C TRP A 621 5.53 17.27 4.60
N VAL A 622 5.50 17.37 5.94
CA VAL A 622 6.70 17.13 6.77
C VAL A 622 6.46 16.09 7.86
N ASN A 623 7.56 15.54 8.36
CA ASN A 623 7.59 14.82 9.61
C ASN A 623 7.70 15.85 10.75
N THR A 624 6.64 16.01 11.51
CA THR A 624 6.53 17.01 12.58
C THR A 624 7.56 16.80 13.68
N GLU A 625 7.83 15.56 14.09
CA GLU A 625 8.78 15.24 15.17
C GLU A 625 10.22 15.61 14.79
N ASP A 626 10.62 15.28 13.57
CA ASP A 626 11.96 15.61 13.09
C ASP A 626 12.11 17.10 12.77
N LEU A 627 11.01 17.76 12.35
CA LEU A 627 11.00 19.23 12.23
C LEU A 627 11.14 19.93 13.58
N GLU A 628 10.50 19.42 14.63
CA GLU A 628 10.66 19.96 15.99
C GLU A 628 12.10 19.87 16.47
N LYS A 629 12.76 18.72 16.25
CA LYS A 629 14.19 18.53 16.54
C LYS A 629 15.08 19.48 15.73
N LEU A 630 14.75 19.66 14.44
CA LEU A 630 15.49 20.60 13.60
C LEU A 630 15.41 22.02 14.13
N LEU A 631 14.22 22.49 14.51
CA LEU A 631 14.06 23.84 15.07
C LEU A 631 14.89 24.03 16.34
N GLU A 632 15.01 22.99 17.20
CA GLU A 632 15.87 23.05 18.38
C GLU A 632 17.35 23.13 18.01
N ILE A 633 17.80 22.37 17.02
CA ILE A 633 19.18 22.42 16.52
C ILE A 633 19.49 23.80 15.93
N LEU A 634 18.60 24.34 15.07
CA LEU A 634 18.81 25.60 14.35
C LEU A 634 18.94 26.82 15.28
N LYS A 635 18.48 26.75 16.54
CA LYS A 635 18.67 27.82 17.54
C LYS A 635 20.15 28.16 17.70
N ASN A 636 20.98 27.14 17.81
CA ASN A 636 22.41 27.27 18.10
C ASN A 636 23.29 27.04 16.86
N GLU A 637 22.74 26.59 15.76
CA GLU A 637 23.49 26.33 14.52
C GLU A 637 23.78 27.63 13.78
N ASP A 638 24.98 27.76 13.19
CA ASP A 638 25.41 28.93 12.44
C ASP A 638 26.06 28.59 11.09
N SER A 639 25.85 27.36 10.60
CA SER A 639 26.32 26.94 9.27
C SER A 639 25.55 27.62 8.17
N ASP A 640 26.18 27.84 7.01
CA ASP A 640 25.56 28.50 5.87
C ASP A 640 24.42 27.65 5.29
N ILE A 641 24.60 26.29 5.29
CA ILE A 641 23.57 25.33 4.93
C ILE A 641 23.49 24.22 5.98
N VAL A 642 22.28 23.90 6.39
CA VAL A 642 21.96 22.72 7.21
C VAL A 642 21.14 21.77 6.33
N VAL A 643 21.65 20.56 6.10
CA VAL A 643 20.97 19.57 5.27
C VAL A 643 20.40 18.42 6.08
N THR A 644 19.27 17.89 5.61
CA THR A 644 18.53 16.80 6.21
C THR A 644 18.12 15.77 5.18
N ASN A 645 17.56 14.65 5.58
CA ASN A 645 17.02 13.66 4.69
C ASN A 645 15.59 13.99 4.26
N TYR A 646 15.08 13.23 3.28
CA TYR A 646 13.69 13.25 2.88
C TYR A 646 13.20 11.83 2.59
N SER A 647 11.90 11.64 2.56
CA SER A 647 11.28 10.40 2.11
C SER A 647 10.40 10.64 0.89
N GLU A 648 10.48 9.72 -0.05
CA GLU A 648 9.56 9.65 -1.17
C GLU A 648 8.36 8.78 -0.79
N ASP A 649 7.19 9.41 -0.69
CA ASP A 649 5.92 8.71 -0.56
C ASP A 649 5.39 8.41 -1.95
N ARG A 650 5.77 7.24 -2.46
CA ARG A 650 5.41 6.80 -3.82
C ARG A 650 4.08 6.07 -3.79
N TYR A 651 3.13 6.62 -4.50
CA TYR A 651 1.84 6.01 -4.74
C TYR A 651 1.73 5.63 -6.21
N ASN A 652 1.50 4.38 -6.47
CA ASN A 652 1.09 3.88 -7.77
C ASN A 652 -0.10 2.95 -7.58
N SER A 653 -0.67 2.49 -8.67
CA SER A 653 -1.82 1.58 -8.68
C SER A 653 -1.67 0.31 -7.83
N ARG A 654 -0.46 0.02 -7.32
CA ARG A 654 -0.14 -1.26 -6.65
C ARG A 654 0.39 -1.12 -5.24
N ASN A 655 1.14 -0.05 -4.94
CA ASN A 655 1.85 0.08 -3.68
C ASN A 655 1.89 1.53 -3.23
N SER A 656 1.63 1.77 -1.96
CA SER A 656 2.17 2.92 -1.26
C SER A 656 3.50 2.48 -0.65
N LYS A 657 4.60 3.08 -1.05
CA LYS A 657 5.91 2.79 -0.52
C LYS A 657 6.60 4.08 -0.08
N LYS A 658 6.96 4.14 1.17
CA LYS A 658 7.82 5.18 1.71
C LYS A 658 9.28 4.76 1.53
N ILE A 659 10.07 5.61 0.87
CA ILE A 659 11.48 5.37 0.64
C ILE A 659 12.26 6.54 1.22
N LYS A 660 12.90 6.32 2.36
CA LYS A 660 13.84 7.30 2.93
C LYS A 660 15.04 7.46 1.98
N LYS A 661 15.40 8.70 1.69
CA LYS A 661 16.56 9.07 0.87
C LYS A 661 17.61 9.70 1.76
N THR A 662 18.71 9.00 1.91
CA THR A 662 19.89 9.46 2.63
C THR A 662 20.94 9.88 1.62
N LEU A 663 21.06 11.19 1.41
CA LEU A 663 21.97 11.75 0.38
C LEU A 663 23.38 12.05 0.92
N TYR A 664 23.52 12.05 2.25
CA TYR A 664 24.71 12.58 2.93
C TYR A 664 25.42 11.51 3.78
N GLU A 665 25.42 10.26 3.30
CA GLU A 665 26.01 9.10 4.02
C GLU A 665 27.52 9.25 4.31
N THR A 666 28.21 10.12 3.58
CA THR A 666 29.63 10.39 3.77
C THR A 666 29.91 11.45 4.83
N MET A 667 28.88 12.13 5.33
CA MET A 667 29.00 13.18 6.36
C MET A 667 28.64 12.64 7.73
N ASN A 668 29.46 12.98 8.73
CA ASN A 668 29.11 12.71 10.12
C ASN A 668 28.03 13.70 10.61
N VAL A 669 27.09 13.19 11.40
CA VAL A 669 25.98 14.00 11.94
C VAL A 669 26.54 15.09 12.87
N GLY A 670 26.12 16.35 12.63
CA GLY A 670 26.51 17.51 13.43
C GLY A 670 27.94 18.03 13.16
N GLN A 671 28.69 17.38 12.27
CA GLN A 671 30.02 17.88 11.91
C GLN A 671 29.91 18.94 10.82
N LYS A 672 30.57 20.07 11.05
CA LYS A 672 30.66 21.15 10.05
C LYS A 672 31.80 20.87 9.06
N TYR A 673 31.48 20.99 7.79
CA TYR A 673 32.42 20.80 6.68
C TYR A 673 32.59 22.08 5.87
N ASN A 674 33.79 22.30 5.32
CA ASN A 674 33.96 23.29 4.26
C ASN A 674 33.25 22.78 3.01
N PHE A 675 32.42 23.62 2.39
CA PHE A 675 31.62 23.20 1.23
C PHE A 675 32.49 22.88 0.00
N ASP A 676 33.56 23.64 -0.21
CA ASP A 676 34.49 23.40 -1.31
C ASP A 676 35.17 22.03 -1.24
N ASP A 677 35.50 21.57 -0.03
CA ASP A 677 36.13 20.25 0.17
C ASP A 677 35.18 19.10 -0.19
N LEU A 678 33.86 19.26 0.05
CA LEU A 678 32.83 18.29 -0.31
C LEU A 678 32.51 18.28 -1.81
N CYS A 679 32.86 19.32 -2.53
CA CYS A 679 32.69 19.36 -3.98
C CYS A 679 33.72 18.49 -4.73
N LEU A 680 34.76 18.00 -4.08
CA LEU A 680 35.76 17.17 -4.70
C LEU A 680 35.25 15.74 -5.01
N PRO A 681 35.64 15.13 -6.16
CA PRO A 681 35.09 13.85 -6.63
C PRO A 681 35.28 12.67 -5.66
N TYR A 682 36.28 12.71 -4.78
CA TYR A 682 36.62 11.61 -3.85
C TYR A 682 36.06 11.76 -2.45
N TYR A 683 35.66 12.97 -2.04
CA TYR A 683 35.15 13.26 -0.69
C TYR A 683 33.71 13.72 -0.70
N GLY A 684 33.14 13.94 -1.89
CA GLY A 684 31.92 14.65 -2.09
C GLY A 684 30.63 13.83 -2.05
N PHE A 685 29.59 14.53 -2.37
CA PHE A 685 28.25 13.98 -2.47
C PHE A 685 28.21 12.84 -3.48
N LYS A 686 27.86 11.62 -3.04
CA LYS A 686 27.71 10.45 -3.93
C LYS A 686 26.66 10.67 -5.02
N THR A 687 25.70 11.56 -4.77
CA THR A 687 24.61 11.92 -5.67
C THR A 687 24.04 13.28 -5.29
N TRP A 688 23.71 14.13 -6.27
CA TRP A 688 22.80 15.29 -6.16
C TRP A 688 23.01 16.27 -4.98
N GLY A 689 24.04 16.41 -4.26
CA GLY A 689 24.31 17.43 -3.24
C GLY A 689 23.10 18.10 -2.55
N PRO A 690 23.24 19.29 -1.98
CA PRO A 690 22.11 20.02 -1.40
C PRO A 690 21.04 20.32 -2.44
N ILE A 691 19.82 19.80 -2.23
CA ILE A 691 18.65 20.04 -3.06
C ILE A 691 17.59 20.81 -2.26
N LEU A 692 16.65 21.46 -2.96
CA LEU A 692 15.59 22.25 -2.37
C LEU A 692 14.87 21.54 -1.21
N ALA A 693 14.52 20.28 -1.40
CA ALA A 693 13.80 19.47 -0.40
C ALA A 693 14.59 19.19 0.89
N THR A 694 15.93 19.19 0.84
CA THR A 694 16.78 18.85 1.98
C THR A 694 17.42 20.02 2.68
N SER A 695 17.42 21.20 2.06
CA SER A 695 18.26 22.33 2.45
C SER A 695 17.53 23.35 3.35
N ASN A 696 18.20 23.74 4.42
CA ASN A 696 17.88 24.94 5.20
C ASN A 696 19.04 25.90 5.00
N ILE A 697 18.81 26.99 4.28
CA ILE A 697 19.86 27.91 3.87
C ILE A 697 19.77 29.18 4.71
N LYS A 698 20.91 29.67 5.21
CA LYS A 698 20.97 30.91 5.98
C LYS A 698 20.46 32.08 5.15
N LEU A 699 19.45 32.80 5.64
CA LEU A 699 18.80 33.88 4.90
C LEU A 699 19.79 34.96 4.46
N SER A 700 20.78 35.29 5.31
CA SER A 700 21.82 36.26 4.93
C SER A 700 22.61 35.83 3.70
N LYS A 701 22.84 34.52 3.53
CA LYS A 701 23.52 33.96 2.35
C LYS A 701 22.66 34.03 1.09
N LEU A 702 21.37 33.74 1.21
CA LEU A 702 20.45 33.90 0.08
C LEU A 702 20.36 35.37 -0.40
N ARG A 703 20.39 36.30 0.55
CA ARG A 703 20.41 37.75 0.23
C ARG A 703 21.76 38.21 -0.33
N GLU A 704 22.87 37.68 0.19
CA GLU A 704 24.22 37.93 -0.33
C GLU A 704 24.35 37.45 -1.78
N ALA A 705 23.79 36.28 -2.11
CA ALA A 705 23.81 35.74 -3.47
C ALA A 705 23.03 36.59 -4.47
N ASN A 706 22.10 37.41 -4.03
CA ASN A 706 21.36 38.42 -4.80
C ASN A 706 20.89 37.92 -6.18
N PHE A 707 20.25 36.77 -6.21
CA PHE A 707 19.74 36.14 -7.44
C PHE A 707 18.22 36.30 -7.58
N LYS A 708 17.75 36.11 -8.78
CA LYS A 708 16.33 36.01 -9.10
C LYS A 708 16.09 34.76 -9.94
N LEU A 709 15.21 33.89 -9.48
CA LEU A 709 14.77 32.71 -10.22
C LEU A 709 13.89 33.12 -11.40
N SER A 710 13.91 32.32 -12.45
CA SER A 710 13.06 32.48 -13.61
C SER A 710 11.58 32.40 -13.26
N GLU A 711 10.79 33.29 -13.81
CA GLU A 711 9.35 33.33 -13.66
C GLU A 711 8.67 32.62 -14.84
N LYS A 712 7.47 32.06 -14.62
CA LYS A 712 6.70 31.30 -15.62
C LYS A 712 7.53 30.21 -16.31
N THR A 713 8.40 29.54 -15.56
CA THR A 713 9.36 28.54 -16.06
C THR A 713 9.33 27.34 -15.13
N PHE A 714 9.34 26.13 -15.69
CA PHE A 714 9.50 24.88 -14.95
C PHE A 714 10.97 24.60 -14.64
N TYR A 715 11.24 23.70 -13.67
CA TYR A 715 12.59 23.22 -13.28
C TYR A 715 13.50 24.30 -12.65
N VAL A 716 12.92 25.36 -12.11
CA VAL A 716 13.65 26.45 -11.44
C VAL A 716 14.32 26.04 -10.12
N ASP A 717 13.99 24.89 -9.60
CA ASP A 717 14.69 24.22 -8.49
C ASP A 717 16.18 23.97 -8.83
N MET A 718 16.50 23.72 -10.10
CA MET A 718 17.89 23.61 -10.57
C MET A 718 18.61 24.95 -10.57
N GLU A 719 17.92 26.04 -10.96
CA GLU A 719 18.45 27.40 -10.80
C GLU A 719 18.69 27.73 -9.32
N PHE A 720 17.69 27.44 -8.46
CA PHE A 720 17.82 27.64 -7.03
C PHE A 720 19.04 26.93 -6.47
N ASN A 721 19.17 25.61 -6.73
CA ASN A 721 20.28 24.79 -6.26
C ASN A 721 21.65 25.25 -6.77
N SER A 722 21.70 26.11 -7.80
CA SER A 722 22.94 26.63 -8.41
C SER A 722 23.32 28.02 -7.90
N TYR A 723 22.34 28.93 -7.76
CA TYR A 723 22.62 30.36 -7.66
C TYR A 723 23.14 30.83 -6.30
N TYR A 724 22.85 30.12 -5.22
CA TYR A 724 23.39 30.46 -3.89
C TYR A 724 24.78 29.88 -3.64
N LEU A 725 25.24 28.92 -4.42
CA LEU A 725 26.50 28.19 -4.16
C LEU A 725 27.76 29.09 -4.07
N PRO A 726 27.95 30.15 -4.84
CA PRO A 726 29.12 31.00 -4.76
C PRO A 726 29.40 31.56 -3.36
N VAL A 727 28.35 31.85 -2.57
CA VAL A 727 28.45 32.50 -1.26
C VAL A 727 28.45 31.51 -0.07
N ILE A 728 28.34 30.22 -0.34
CA ILE A 728 28.30 29.18 0.69
C ILE A 728 29.72 28.75 1.03
N ASN A 729 30.09 28.79 2.30
CA ASN A 729 31.41 28.37 2.79
C ASN A 729 31.34 27.06 3.57
N ASN A 730 30.27 26.83 4.29
CA ASN A 730 30.18 25.63 5.14
C ASN A 730 28.78 25.01 5.16
N ILE A 731 28.77 23.70 5.46
CA ILE A 731 27.59 22.85 5.50
C ILE A 731 27.67 21.87 6.67
N VAL A 732 26.53 21.54 7.24
CA VAL A 732 26.36 20.52 8.27
C VAL A 732 25.18 19.60 7.93
N TYR A 733 25.29 18.34 8.28
CA TYR A 733 24.28 17.32 8.09
C TYR A 733 23.68 16.84 9.40
N TYR A 734 22.36 16.69 9.44
CA TYR A 734 21.63 16.03 10.52
C TYR A 734 20.74 14.91 9.95
N ASP A 735 20.78 13.71 10.58
CA ASP A 735 19.97 12.54 10.15
C ASP A 735 18.52 12.69 10.61
N LEU A 736 17.85 13.70 10.07
CA LEU A 736 16.43 13.98 10.28
C LEU A 736 15.68 13.80 8.98
N ASP A 737 14.63 13.00 8.99
CA ASP A 737 13.81 12.71 7.80
C ASP A 737 12.60 13.65 7.74
N ILE A 738 12.83 14.89 7.29
CA ILE A 738 11.85 15.97 7.42
C ILE A 738 10.86 16.01 6.27
N TYR A 739 11.34 16.10 5.04
CA TYR A 739 10.50 16.34 3.88
C TYR A 739 9.84 15.05 3.37
N ARG A 740 8.55 15.10 3.11
CA ARG A 740 7.73 14.02 2.56
C ARG A 740 7.34 14.35 1.13
N TYR A 741 8.08 13.83 0.17
CA TYR A 741 7.85 14.07 -1.24
C TYR A 741 6.79 13.14 -1.79
N PHE A 742 5.66 13.72 -2.20
CA PHE A 742 4.57 12.97 -2.77
C PHE A 742 4.79 12.66 -4.26
N ILE A 743 4.98 11.39 -4.61
CA ILE A 743 5.23 10.95 -5.99
C ILE A 743 4.09 10.07 -6.46
N GLY A 744 3.58 10.33 -7.68
CA GLY A 744 2.62 9.47 -8.39
C GLY A 744 1.27 10.12 -8.69
N ARG A 745 1.09 11.41 -8.41
CA ARG A 745 -0.12 12.14 -8.82
C ARG A 745 -0.10 12.47 -10.32
N THR A 746 -1.29 12.58 -10.88
CA THR A 746 -1.47 13.00 -12.28
C THR A 746 -0.97 14.44 -12.46
N GLY A 747 -0.20 14.68 -13.52
CA GLY A 747 0.26 16.05 -13.89
C GLY A 747 1.52 16.55 -13.19
N GLN A 748 2.23 15.73 -12.39
CA GLN A 748 3.52 16.13 -11.82
C GLN A 748 4.55 16.46 -12.89
N SER A 749 5.43 17.44 -12.57
CA SER A 749 6.49 17.91 -13.47
C SER A 749 7.50 16.84 -13.88
N ILE A 750 7.70 15.81 -13.04
CA ILE A 750 8.61 14.69 -13.30
C ILE A 750 8.05 13.66 -14.30
N ASN A 751 6.77 13.73 -14.68
CA ASN A 751 6.18 12.81 -15.64
C ASN A 751 6.70 13.11 -17.05
N ILE A 752 6.97 12.07 -17.84
CA ILE A 752 7.56 12.20 -19.17
C ILE A 752 6.73 13.09 -20.10
N GLU A 753 5.41 13.07 -20.01
CA GLU A 753 4.52 13.94 -20.78
C GLU A 753 4.69 15.42 -20.39
N SER A 754 4.88 15.70 -19.10
CA SER A 754 5.19 17.05 -18.60
C SER A 754 6.58 17.49 -19.05
N LEU A 755 7.58 16.60 -18.98
CA LEU A 755 8.94 16.88 -19.46
C LEU A 755 8.95 17.22 -20.95
N ILE A 756 8.23 16.47 -21.77
CA ILE A 756 8.13 16.73 -23.22
C ILE A 756 7.44 18.07 -23.48
N ARG A 757 6.35 18.36 -22.79
CA ARG A 757 5.60 19.61 -22.94
C ARG A 757 6.43 20.82 -22.56
N ASN A 758 7.23 20.70 -21.51
CA ASN A 758 8.01 21.81 -20.94
C ASN A 758 9.50 21.75 -21.35
N VAL A 759 9.83 21.09 -22.47
CA VAL A 759 11.22 20.92 -22.93
C VAL A 759 11.93 22.24 -23.19
N ASN A 760 11.21 23.28 -23.62
CA ASN A 760 11.79 24.62 -23.85
C ASN A 760 12.20 25.27 -22.52
N ASP A 761 11.40 25.10 -21.46
CA ASP A 761 11.74 25.61 -20.12
C ASP A 761 12.96 24.88 -19.57
N HIS A 762 13.05 23.56 -19.82
CA HIS A 762 14.21 22.78 -19.43
C HIS A 762 15.48 23.25 -20.11
N GLU A 763 15.44 23.59 -21.41
CA GLU A 763 16.55 24.19 -22.16
C GLU A 763 16.92 25.55 -21.59
N LYS A 764 15.92 26.43 -21.37
CA LYS A 764 16.08 27.77 -20.81
C LYS A 764 16.80 27.75 -19.46
N VAL A 765 16.44 26.81 -18.57
CA VAL A 765 17.06 26.69 -17.25
C VAL A 765 18.53 26.28 -17.40
N ILE A 766 18.86 25.32 -18.28
CA ILE A 766 20.25 24.96 -18.58
C ILE A 766 21.04 26.18 -19.07
N GLU A 767 20.47 26.92 -20.01
CA GLU A 767 21.11 28.14 -20.56
C GLU A 767 21.35 29.18 -19.47
N ASN A 768 20.37 29.41 -18.59
CA ASN A 768 20.49 30.39 -17.49
C ASN A 768 21.58 29.98 -16.49
N ILE A 769 21.68 28.71 -16.15
CA ILE A 769 22.76 28.22 -15.27
C ILE A 769 24.12 28.38 -15.92
N LEU A 770 24.26 28.09 -17.21
CA LEU A 770 25.52 28.32 -17.96
C LEU A 770 25.90 29.81 -18.02
N LYS A 771 24.94 30.68 -18.32
CA LYS A 771 25.15 32.13 -18.30
C LYS A 771 25.52 32.66 -16.92
N PHE A 772 24.94 32.11 -15.87
CA PHE A 772 25.26 32.44 -14.48
C PHE A 772 26.71 32.06 -14.18
N LEU A 773 27.14 30.84 -14.51
CA LEU A 773 28.53 30.39 -14.32
C LEU A 773 29.55 31.26 -15.06
N ASN A 774 29.25 31.67 -16.26
CA ASN A 774 30.13 32.54 -17.06
C ASN A 774 30.27 33.96 -16.50
N LYS A 775 29.33 34.42 -15.69
CA LYS A 775 29.31 35.80 -15.14
C LYS A 775 29.72 35.86 -13.67
N THR A 776 29.70 34.76 -12.96
CA THR A 776 29.85 34.71 -11.50
C THR A 776 31.20 34.13 -11.12
N LYS A 777 31.90 34.83 -10.24
CA LYS A 777 33.14 34.29 -9.68
C LYS A 777 32.80 33.16 -8.70
N ILE A 778 33.25 31.97 -9.02
CA ILE A 778 32.99 30.74 -8.23
C ILE A 778 34.30 29.93 -8.18
N SER A 779 34.55 29.17 -7.11
CA SER A 779 35.70 28.28 -7.02
C SER A 779 35.59 27.14 -8.05
N GLU A 780 36.74 26.62 -8.50
CA GLU A 780 36.78 25.51 -9.46
C GLU A 780 36.04 24.28 -8.90
N ASN A 781 36.23 23.95 -7.61
CA ASN A 781 35.55 22.82 -6.97
C ASN A 781 34.01 22.95 -7.06
N LYS A 782 33.44 24.10 -6.76
CA LYS A 782 32.00 24.34 -6.88
C LYS A 782 31.55 24.36 -8.34
N LYS A 783 32.38 24.84 -9.25
CA LYS A 783 32.11 24.81 -10.68
C LYS A 783 32.03 23.36 -11.17
N GLU A 784 33.02 22.53 -10.82
CA GLU A 784 33.01 21.10 -11.15
C GLU A 784 31.80 20.38 -10.56
N TYR A 785 31.44 20.71 -9.31
CA TYR A 785 30.27 20.19 -8.65
C TYR A 785 28.98 20.50 -9.45
N LEU A 786 28.81 21.78 -9.89
CA LEU A 786 27.65 22.18 -10.69
C LEU A 786 27.62 21.46 -12.05
N TYR A 787 28.74 21.31 -12.68
CA TYR A 787 28.86 20.57 -13.93
C TYR A 787 28.50 19.08 -13.74
N ALA A 788 29.03 18.42 -12.74
CA ALA A 788 28.82 16.99 -12.50
C ALA A 788 27.42 16.65 -12.02
N ASN A 789 26.87 17.42 -11.07
CA ASN A 789 25.66 17.05 -10.33
C ASN A 789 24.39 17.76 -10.83
N ILE A 790 24.50 18.87 -11.53
CA ILE A 790 23.34 19.63 -12.06
C ILE A 790 23.34 19.62 -13.58
N LEU A 791 24.33 20.20 -14.22
CA LEU A 791 24.33 20.38 -15.68
C LEU A 791 24.39 19.08 -16.45
N LYS A 792 25.29 18.16 -16.07
CA LYS A 792 25.42 16.87 -16.76
C LYS A 792 24.16 16.02 -16.77
N PRO A 793 23.46 15.79 -15.64
CA PRO A 793 22.18 15.09 -15.64
C PRO A 793 21.08 15.82 -16.42
N MET A 794 21.02 17.16 -16.36
CA MET A 794 20.06 17.94 -17.12
C MET A 794 20.31 17.85 -18.63
N ILE A 795 21.53 18.01 -19.07
CA ILE A 795 21.93 17.92 -20.49
C ILE A 795 21.65 16.50 -21.02
N GLU A 796 21.99 15.46 -20.26
CA GLU A 796 21.68 14.07 -20.62
C GLU A 796 20.18 13.84 -20.74
N LEU A 797 19.38 14.35 -19.81
CA LEU A 797 17.93 14.29 -19.87
C LEU A 797 17.39 15.02 -21.09
N HIS A 798 17.89 16.23 -21.39
CA HIS A 798 17.47 17.02 -22.55
C HIS A 798 17.75 16.33 -23.88
N TYR A 799 18.93 15.70 -24.02
CA TYR A 799 19.23 14.85 -25.16
C TYR A 799 18.27 13.67 -25.28
N ASN A 800 17.94 13.02 -24.17
CA ASN A 800 16.96 11.94 -24.18
C ASN A 800 15.56 12.43 -24.59
N LEU A 801 15.13 13.61 -24.12
CA LEU A 801 13.84 14.20 -24.47
C LEU A 801 13.77 14.50 -25.97
N THR A 802 14.73 15.23 -26.50
CA THR A 802 14.73 15.70 -27.90
C THR A 802 14.94 14.55 -28.90
N ILE A 803 15.86 13.64 -28.63
CA ILE A 803 16.21 12.56 -29.56
C ILE A 803 15.30 11.35 -29.39
N SER A 804 15.17 10.84 -28.16
CA SER A 804 14.60 9.52 -27.92
C SER A 804 13.07 9.55 -27.77
N TYR A 805 12.54 10.62 -27.16
CA TYR A 805 11.10 10.74 -26.90
C TYR A 805 10.37 11.55 -27.96
N MET A 806 10.93 12.69 -28.35
CA MET A 806 10.29 13.59 -29.32
C MET A 806 10.69 13.28 -30.77
N ASN A 807 11.88 12.74 -31.01
CA ASN A 807 12.48 12.58 -32.33
C ASN A 807 12.56 13.91 -33.10
N ASP A 808 12.87 15.01 -32.39
CA ASP A 808 12.88 16.39 -32.90
C ASP A 808 14.33 16.88 -33.12
N PHE A 809 14.83 16.67 -34.33
CA PHE A 809 16.20 17.07 -34.69
C PHE A 809 16.38 18.61 -34.77
N LYS A 810 15.32 19.40 -34.95
CA LYS A 810 15.44 20.86 -34.93
C LYS A 810 15.74 21.35 -33.52
N LYS A 811 14.96 20.88 -32.54
CA LYS A 811 15.22 21.18 -31.11
C LYS A 811 16.60 20.70 -30.67
N TYR A 812 16.96 19.48 -31.06
CA TYR A 812 18.29 18.95 -30.80
C TYR A 812 19.40 19.88 -31.34
N SER A 813 19.30 20.31 -32.63
CA SER A 813 20.31 21.21 -33.25
C SER A 813 20.34 22.59 -32.58
N HIS A 814 19.19 23.09 -32.16
CA HIS A 814 19.09 24.34 -31.42
C HIS A 814 19.82 24.25 -30.07
N PHE A 815 19.57 23.21 -29.34
CA PHE A 815 20.23 22.93 -28.06
C PHE A 815 21.74 22.75 -28.20
N GLU A 816 22.20 22.04 -29.22
CA GLU A 816 23.63 21.90 -29.53
C GLU A 816 24.29 23.28 -29.78
N ASN A 817 23.61 24.15 -30.50
CA ASN A 817 24.12 25.53 -30.76
C ASN A 817 24.14 26.38 -29.49
N MET A 818 23.10 26.25 -28.64
CA MET A 818 23.05 26.92 -27.34
C MET A 818 24.23 26.49 -26.47
N LEU A 819 24.53 25.18 -26.39
CA LEU A 819 25.67 24.65 -25.61
C LEU A 819 27.00 25.19 -26.16
N LYS A 820 27.22 25.20 -27.48
CA LYS A 820 28.44 25.74 -28.09
C LYS A 820 28.66 27.23 -27.80
N ASN A 821 27.57 27.99 -27.68
CA ASN A 821 27.68 29.42 -27.44
C ASN A 821 27.97 29.78 -25.97
N ASN A 822 27.74 28.83 -25.04
CA ASN A 822 27.86 29.08 -23.60
C ASN A 822 28.96 28.24 -22.90
N LEU A 823 29.61 27.34 -23.62
CA LEU A 823 30.68 26.47 -23.11
C LEU A 823 31.98 26.73 -23.87
N SER A 824 33.11 26.48 -23.22
CA SER A 824 34.40 26.39 -23.94
C SER A 824 34.38 25.17 -24.87
N GLU A 825 35.32 25.12 -25.82
CA GLU A 825 35.43 23.98 -26.74
C GLU A 825 35.71 22.65 -26.01
N GLU A 826 36.49 22.70 -24.95
CA GLU A 826 36.82 21.54 -24.12
C GLU A 826 35.58 21.06 -23.36
N GLU A 827 34.88 21.93 -22.63
CA GLU A 827 33.63 21.63 -21.90
C GLU A 827 32.56 21.11 -22.86
N TYR A 828 32.37 21.75 -24.01
CA TYR A 828 31.41 21.28 -25.00
C TYR A 828 31.74 19.86 -25.51
N ASN A 829 33.00 19.57 -25.77
CA ASN A 829 33.41 18.25 -26.22
C ASN A 829 33.21 17.18 -25.16
N GLU A 830 33.35 17.51 -23.89
CA GLU A 830 33.00 16.61 -22.77
C GLU A 830 31.51 16.30 -22.74
N PHE A 831 30.66 17.28 -22.76
CA PHE A 831 29.20 17.08 -22.78
C PHE A 831 28.73 16.36 -24.05
N LYS A 832 29.36 16.59 -25.17
CA LYS A 832 29.05 15.87 -26.42
C LYS A 832 29.32 14.37 -26.32
N LYS A 833 30.27 13.91 -25.46
CA LYS A 833 30.50 12.49 -25.17
C LYS A 833 29.27 11.85 -24.51
N LEU A 834 28.48 12.58 -23.73
CA LEU A 834 27.25 12.09 -23.13
C LEU A 834 26.26 11.62 -24.20
N ASN A 835 26.19 12.35 -25.32
CA ASN A 835 25.38 11.96 -26.48
C ASN A 835 25.87 10.67 -27.15
N LYS A 836 27.19 10.42 -27.16
CA LYS A 836 27.82 9.23 -27.80
C LYS A 836 27.70 7.97 -26.94
N ASN A 837 27.76 8.13 -25.62
CA ASN A 837 27.69 7.03 -24.64
C ASN A 837 26.26 6.56 -24.34
N ASN A 838 25.25 7.15 -24.98
CA ASN A 838 23.89 6.85 -24.72
C ASN A 838 23.58 5.38 -25.04
N LYS A 839 23.59 4.53 -24.01
CA LYS A 839 23.21 3.10 -24.09
C LYS A 839 21.82 2.94 -24.72
N PHE A 840 20.99 3.98 -24.67
CA PHE A 840 19.68 4.05 -25.30
C PHE A 840 19.77 4.07 -26.82
N ARG A 841 20.77 4.72 -27.40
CA ARG A 841 20.99 4.74 -28.87
C ARG A 841 21.34 3.35 -29.42
N LYS A 842 22.19 2.57 -28.72
CA LYS A 842 22.48 1.17 -29.02
C LYS A 842 21.24 0.27 -28.83
N PHE A 843 20.36 0.66 -27.92
CA PHE A 843 19.23 -0.13 -27.50
C PHE A 843 17.99 0.03 -28.41
N ILE A 844 17.73 1.22 -28.98
CA ILE A 844 16.60 1.48 -29.87
C ILE A 844 16.91 1.20 -31.34
N PHE A 845 18.12 1.50 -31.81
CA PHE A 845 18.45 1.50 -33.24
C PHE A 845 19.32 0.33 -33.69
N GLY A 846 19.57 -0.68 -32.85
CA GLY A 846 20.15 -1.95 -33.26
C GLY A 846 21.43 -1.81 -34.10
N GLY A 847 22.39 -0.99 -33.70
CA GLY A 847 23.72 -0.97 -34.30
C GLY A 847 23.85 -0.50 -35.76
N LYS A 848 22.82 -0.02 -36.39
CA LYS A 848 22.94 0.52 -37.77
C LYS A 848 23.48 1.95 -37.75
N LYS A 849 24.64 2.13 -38.39
CA LYS A 849 25.23 3.44 -38.67
C LYS A 849 24.23 4.26 -39.52
N TRP A 850 23.79 5.37 -39.01
CA TRP A 850 23.14 6.38 -39.82
C TRP A 850 24.21 7.00 -40.75
N LYS A 851 24.06 6.77 -42.04
CA LYS A 851 24.71 7.61 -43.05
C LYS A 851 23.94 8.93 -43.14
N LYS A 852 24.69 10.03 -43.28
CA LYS A 852 24.19 11.41 -43.34
C LYS A 852 23.01 11.63 -44.24
#